data_a0519ec87e1074ca87f6239f0073d331
#
_entry.id   a0519ec87e1074ca87f6239f0073d331
#
_cell.length_a   1.000
_cell.length_b   1.000
_cell.length_c   1.000
_cell.angle_alpha   90.00
_cell.angle_beta   90.00
_cell.angle_gamma   90.00
#
_symmetry.space_group_name_H-M   'P 1'
#
loop_
_entity.id
_entity.type
_entity.pdbx_description
1 polymer ?
#
loop_
_entity_poly.entity_id
_entity_poly.type
_entity_poly.pdbx_seq_one_letter_code
_entity_poly.pdbx_strand_id
1 'polypeptide(L)'
;NILEKGTTNGTISDVDGNFTIAVSSPKAVLLIKYIGYKDVEKAVSPMMKIVMEEDSEMLEDVVVIGYGSVKKSDATGSVTAIKPDDFNKGLRTTAQDALVGKVPGVNVVASSGAPGAGATIRIRSGASLSASNDPLIVVDGVPVDNSTIEGGGNVIGGINPNDIETFTVLKDASATAIYGSRASNGVIVITTKKGSDSNLRFNYSTNLSVSTITEKLDVLSADEFREFVPTVSGVPGSVTLGTASTDWQDEIYRTAFGQEHNFSVSGKVKKNAPYRLSVGYNNQNGVVKTNNYERFTFNGGISPKFFDNHLTVDLNVKVSYEDNQKVDESVVNNALRYDPTRPVMTGSATGADEPGLGYFIWMNGNSPMAIQTDNPVAQLELQDLHNKVTRSIGNAAINYKVHRLEDLQLNANLGYDVLKSKYTKNVPDMAGMMYTSNMKDGTGLVYDSKQNKRNYLLDLYANYAHVFNEKHNFSAMAGYGWQHFWKKFDATTLSPEGKELFSPNHYESEYYLLSFYGRLNYSYDNRYMITATLRSDASSRFAKDNRWGLFPSVALGWKISQEAFLRDSEVLSDLKLRLSYGQTGQQDILNDYPYMTTFTVSYPESCYQFGDKWYYTYRPNGYDSDIKWETTETYNIGLDYGFLNNRIYGSVDYYQRHTKDLLNTINVISGTNYSSVITTNIGEMDNKGVEFAINAVPVHTKNWKWTVGMNYTWNDSEITKLNVIDSDANFVQTGAISGTGKTVQVFMVGQRPYTFYLAKQAYDDDGKPMEGQYVQPDGSISATETKYATDKSALPTSYLGFNTQLTYKNWDFAISGHGAFGNYVYNYVAADQYVQSVYSDQGNFSNILRRTKDSGFQNQQLYSDYFLEKGNFFRIDNISLGYTFQKLWNSSSSLRLTFGVQNVATFTSYSGIDPEIYSGIDKEVYPRPRVFSLSANLNF
;
A
#
# COMPACT_ATOMS: atom_id res chain seq x y z
N ASN A 1 12.71 11.67 -40.65
CA ASN A 1 13.41 10.85 -41.67
C ASN A 1 12.66 10.90 -43.01
N ILE A 2 13.37 11.11 -44.10
CA ILE A 2 12.85 11.13 -45.44
C ILE A 2 13.63 10.11 -46.23
N LEU A 3 12.95 9.08 -46.75
CA LEU A 3 13.53 7.94 -47.46
C LEU A 3 12.96 7.83 -48.87
N GLU A 4 13.79 7.54 -49.87
CA GLU A 4 13.32 7.13 -51.21
C GLU A 4 12.81 5.69 -51.12
N LYS A 5 11.51 5.49 -51.36
CA LYS A 5 10.82 4.20 -51.20
C LYS A 5 11.48 3.10 -52.04
N GLY A 6 11.80 1.98 -51.38
CA GLY A 6 12.45 0.84 -52.02
C GLY A 6 13.97 0.94 -52.15
N THR A 7 14.60 1.92 -51.56
CA THR A 7 16.06 2.11 -51.56
C THR A 7 16.59 2.41 -50.14
N THR A 8 17.91 2.43 -49.98
CA THR A 8 18.58 2.90 -48.74
C THR A 8 18.92 4.39 -48.77
N ASN A 9 18.51 5.10 -49.84
CA ASN A 9 18.77 6.53 -50.03
C ASN A 9 17.80 7.35 -49.12
N GLY A 10 18.36 8.17 -48.23
CA GLY A 10 17.55 8.97 -47.29
C GLY A 10 18.27 10.18 -46.76
N THR A 11 17.50 11.07 -46.20
CA THR A 11 17.97 12.32 -45.51
C THR A 11 17.12 12.58 -44.27
N ILE A 12 17.55 13.54 -43.46
CA ILE A 12 16.78 14.06 -42.33
C ILE A 12 16.50 15.54 -42.58
N SER A 13 15.40 16.05 -42.07
CA SER A 13 15.12 17.47 -42.02
C SER A 13 16.02 18.19 -41.03
N ASP A 14 16.32 19.45 -41.28
CA ASP A 14 16.92 20.38 -40.31
C ASP A 14 15.89 20.79 -39.21
N VAL A 15 16.30 21.67 -38.31
CA VAL A 15 15.46 22.16 -37.19
C VAL A 15 14.26 23.01 -37.65
N ASP A 16 14.34 23.56 -38.87
CA ASP A 16 13.29 24.40 -39.46
C ASP A 16 12.36 23.56 -40.39
N GLY A 17 12.63 22.24 -40.50
CA GLY A 17 11.86 21.29 -41.29
C GLY A 17 12.26 21.21 -42.76
N ASN A 18 13.33 21.89 -43.19
CA ASN A 18 13.81 21.84 -44.55
C ASN A 18 14.65 20.59 -44.76
N PHE A 19 14.57 20.03 -45.98
CA PHE A 19 15.38 18.89 -46.35
C PHE A 19 15.77 18.96 -47.84
N THR A 20 16.86 18.29 -48.14
CA THR A 20 17.30 18.11 -49.51
C THR A 20 17.68 16.64 -49.74
N ILE A 21 17.17 16.01 -50.77
CA ILE A 21 17.49 14.63 -51.11
C ILE A 21 17.74 14.51 -52.61
N ALA A 22 18.83 13.85 -52.98
CA ALA A 22 19.07 13.45 -54.35
C ALA A 22 18.38 12.13 -54.63
N VAL A 23 17.47 12.05 -55.55
CA VAL A 23 16.68 10.86 -55.87
C VAL A 23 17.18 10.16 -57.11
N SER A 24 16.97 8.84 -57.16
CA SER A 24 17.41 7.98 -58.27
C SER A 24 16.58 8.17 -59.54
N SER A 25 15.36 8.72 -59.46
CA SER A 25 14.44 8.85 -60.59
C SER A 25 13.49 10.06 -60.37
N PRO A 26 13.12 10.78 -61.44
CA PRO A 26 12.08 11.84 -61.38
C PRO A 26 10.68 11.32 -60.97
N LYS A 27 10.48 9.99 -60.99
CA LYS A 27 9.24 9.31 -60.59
C LYS A 27 9.34 8.66 -59.22
N ALA A 28 10.43 8.89 -58.47
CA ALA A 28 10.61 8.32 -57.15
C ALA A 28 9.50 8.77 -56.20
N VAL A 29 9.19 7.94 -55.22
CA VAL A 29 8.27 8.25 -54.12
C VAL A 29 9.10 8.40 -52.85
N LEU A 30 8.90 9.49 -52.15
CA LEU A 30 9.48 9.69 -50.82
C LEU A 30 8.53 9.15 -49.78
N LEU A 31 9.07 8.41 -48.82
CA LEU A 31 8.44 7.97 -47.58
C LEU A 31 8.97 8.83 -46.44
N ILE A 32 8.10 9.65 -45.86
CA ILE A 32 8.43 10.56 -44.77
C ILE A 32 7.89 9.98 -43.48
N LYS A 33 8.79 9.77 -42.52
CA LYS A 33 8.47 9.21 -41.19
C LYS A 33 8.95 10.16 -40.12
N TYR A 34 8.04 10.46 -39.18
CA TYR A 34 8.36 11.20 -37.94
C TYR A 34 7.57 10.61 -36.78
N ILE A 35 8.22 10.44 -35.64
CA ILE A 35 7.60 9.87 -34.44
C ILE A 35 6.40 10.72 -34.01
N GLY A 36 5.21 10.10 -33.87
CA GLY A 36 3.96 10.78 -33.54
C GLY A 36 3.21 11.38 -34.71
N TYR A 37 3.60 11.07 -35.95
CA TYR A 37 2.90 11.46 -37.18
C TYR A 37 2.71 10.28 -38.11
N LYS A 38 1.60 10.27 -38.87
CA LYS A 38 1.34 9.27 -39.88
C LYS A 38 2.41 9.31 -40.99
N ASP A 39 2.82 8.12 -41.43
CA ASP A 39 3.73 8.00 -42.55
C ASP A 39 3.10 8.67 -43.78
N VAL A 40 3.85 9.52 -44.50
CA VAL A 40 3.40 10.19 -45.69
C VAL A 40 4.22 9.71 -46.87
N GLU A 41 3.54 9.15 -47.90
CA GLU A 41 4.12 8.83 -49.19
C GLU A 41 3.79 9.92 -50.21
N LYS A 42 4.81 10.49 -50.87
CA LYS A 42 4.59 11.58 -51.84
C LYS A 42 5.57 11.46 -52.98
N ALA A 43 5.04 11.57 -54.21
CA ALA A 43 5.88 11.60 -55.41
C ALA A 43 6.80 12.82 -55.38
N VAL A 44 8.02 12.65 -55.84
CA VAL A 44 9.05 13.71 -55.89
C VAL A 44 8.66 14.86 -56.77
N SER A 45 8.91 16.09 -56.32
CA SER A 45 8.91 17.30 -57.14
C SER A 45 10.07 18.23 -56.72
N PRO A 46 10.54 19.17 -57.59
CA PRO A 46 11.71 19.97 -57.30
C PRO A 46 11.62 20.85 -56.04
N MET A 47 10.42 21.23 -55.66
CA MET A 47 10.13 21.90 -54.38
C MET A 47 8.79 21.38 -53.86
N MET A 48 8.78 20.82 -52.65
CA MET A 48 7.60 20.25 -52.09
C MET A 48 7.39 20.67 -50.61
N LYS A 49 6.15 20.99 -50.29
CA LYS A 49 5.73 21.20 -48.92
C LYS A 49 4.97 19.95 -48.47
N ILE A 50 5.45 19.33 -47.39
CA ILE A 50 4.85 18.12 -46.84
C ILE A 50 4.24 18.52 -45.52
N VAL A 51 2.94 18.29 -45.33
CA VAL A 51 2.24 18.43 -44.09
C VAL A 51 1.98 17.02 -43.60
N MET A 52 2.49 16.71 -42.42
CA MET A 52 2.25 15.46 -41.74
C MET A 52 1.05 15.61 -40.81
N GLU A 53 0.16 14.63 -40.79
CA GLU A 53 -0.93 14.55 -39.84
C GLU A 53 -0.40 13.89 -38.57
N GLU A 54 -0.76 14.43 -37.41
CA GLU A 54 -0.46 13.79 -36.15
C GLU A 54 -1.08 12.39 -36.17
N ASP A 55 -0.25 11.40 -35.90
CA ASP A 55 -0.74 10.04 -35.69
C ASP A 55 -1.39 10.00 -34.29
N SER A 56 -2.72 9.94 -34.30
CA SER A 56 -3.47 9.75 -33.07
C SER A 56 -3.42 8.30 -32.57
N GLU A 57 -2.73 7.39 -33.26
CA GLU A 57 -2.36 6.13 -32.67
C GLU A 57 -1.49 6.47 -31.44
N MET A 58 -2.08 6.33 -30.26
CA MET A 58 -1.35 6.37 -29.01
C MET A 58 -0.16 5.41 -29.17
N LEU A 59 1.04 5.89 -28.93
CA LEU A 59 2.23 5.04 -28.79
C LEU A 59 1.79 3.78 -28.05
N GLU A 60 1.84 2.62 -28.74
CA GLU A 60 1.34 1.36 -28.18
C GLU A 60 2.00 1.16 -26.82
N ASP A 61 1.21 1.19 -25.76
CA ASP A 61 1.70 1.04 -24.41
C ASP A 61 2.36 -0.33 -24.26
N VAL A 62 3.64 -0.33 -23.98
CA VAL A 62 4.39 -1.54 -23.61
C VAL A 62 4.22 -1.76 -22.11
N VAL A 63 3.77 -2.94 -21.74
CA VAL A 63 3.62 -3.35 -20.33
C VAL A 63 4.63 -4.44 -19.99
N VAL A 64 5.21 -4.33 -18.81
CA VAL A 64 6.12 -5.36 -18.29
C VAL A 64 5.29 -6.49 -17.69
N ILE A 65 5.44 -7.69 -18.18
CA ILE A 65 4.77 -8.90 -17.70
C ILE A 65 5.81 -9.97 -17.34
N GLY A 66 6.15 -10.06 -16.06
CA GLY A 66 7.16 -11.02 -15.60
C GLY A 66 8.53 -10.74 -16.21
N TYR A 67 9.10 -11.74 -16.86
CA TYR A 67 10.44 -11.71 -17.45
C TYR A 67 10.47 -11.17 -18.89
N GLY A 68 9.51 -10.31 -19.25
CA GLY A 68 9.44 -9.70 -20.58
C GLY A 68 8.50 -8.51 -20.61
N SER A 69 8.46 -7.86 -21.77
CA SER A 69 7.52 -6.79 -22.07
C SER A 69 6.70 -7.14 -23.30
N VAL A 70 5.41 -6.81 -23.27
CA VAL A 70 4.49 -6.99 -24.40
C VAL A 70 3.77 -5.69 -24.67
N LYS A 71 3.28 -5.52 -25.89
CA LYS A 71 2.33 -4.44 -26.17
C LYS A 71 1.05 -4.69 -25.36
N LYS A 72 0.48 -3.66 -24.79
CA LYS A 72 -0.79 -3.76 -24.03
C LYS A 72 -1.91 -4.37 -24.90
N SER A 73 -1.92 -4.04 -26.19
CA SER A 73 -2.83 -4.62 -27.18
C SER A 73 -2.73 -6.14 -27.30
N ASP A 74 -1.54 -6.73 -27.05
CA ASP A 74 -1.26 -8.16 -27.20
C ASP A 74 -1.33 -8.93 -25.88
N ALA A 75 -1.47 -8.22 -24.75
CA ALA A 75 -1.62 -8.84 -23.44
C ALA A 75 -2.94 -9.63 -23.37
N THR A 76 -2.86 -10.91 -23.00
CA THR A 76 -4.03 -11.79 -22.83
C THR A 76 -4.62 -11.73 -21.42
N GLY A 77 -3.87 -11.25 -20.42
CA GLY A 77 -4.30 -11.08 -19.04
C GLY A 77 -4.81 -9.68 -18.70
N SER A 78 -5.42 -9.54 -17.49
CA SER A 78 -5.85 -8.24 -16.98
C SER A 78 -4.65 -7.47 -16.42
N VAL A 79 -4.13 -6.53 -17.21
CA VAL A 79 -2.94 -5.73 -16.89
C VAL A 79 -3.26 -4.24 -17.02
N THR A 80 -2.89 -3.47 -15.99
CA THR A 80 -3.03 -2.01 -16.00
C THR A 80 -1.66 -1.37 -15.79
N ALA A 81 -1.23 -0.52 -16.72
CA ALA A 81 -0.03 0.30 -16.59
C ALA A 81 -0.41 1.75 -16.29
N ILE A 82 0.28 2.36 -15.36
CA ILE A 82 0.14 3.78 -14.98
C ILE A 82 1.48 4.46 -15.21
N LYS A 83 1.49 5.52 -15.99
CA LYS A 83 2.67 6.32 -16.30
C LYS A 83 2.70 7.61 -15.47
N PRO A 84 3.84 8.33 -15.40
CA PRO A 84 3.95 9.58 -14.64
C PRO A 84 2.92 10.65 -15.01
N ASP A 85 2.43 10.66 -16.26
CA ASP A 85 1.40 11.60 -16.71
C ASP A 85 0.03 11.30 -16.10
N ASP A 86 -0.22 10.03 -15.74
CA ASP A 86 -1.45 9.58 -15.08
C ASP A 86 -1.40 9.73 -13.56
N PHE A 87 -0.21 9.99 -12.99
CA PHE A 87 -0.03 10.16 -11.55
C PHE A 87 -0.77 11.40 -11.04
N ASN A 88 -1.16 11.35 -9.78
CA ASN A 88 -1.63 12.54 -9.08
C ASN A 88 -0.54 13.63 -9.11
N LYS A 89 -0.91 14.85 -9.53
CA LYS A 89 0.06 15.95 -9.74
C LYS A 89 0.41 16.69 -8.43
N GLY A 90 -0.13 16.28 -7.28
CA GLY A 90 0.18 16.85 -5.96
C GLY A 90 1.51 16.39 -5.36
N LEU A 91 1.72 16.71 -4.10
CA LEU A 91 2.83 16.15 -3.30
C LEU A 91 2.70 14.62 -3.24
N ARG A 92 3.74 13.91 -3.55
CA ARG A 92 3.81 12.46 -3.48
C ARG A 92 4.93 12.09 -2.52
N THR A 93 4.57 11.95 -1.26
CA THR A 93 5.52 11.55 -0.22
C THR A 93 6.01 10.14 -0.46
N THR A 94 5.09 9.28 -0.89
CA THR A 94 5.34 7.86 -1.14
C THR A 94 4.91 7.48 -2.56
N ALA A 95 5.49 6.41 -3.08
CA ALA A 95 5.16 5.92 -4.42
C ALA A 95 3.73 5.33 -4.51
N GLN A 96 3.17 4.86 -3.40
CA GLN A 96 1.80 4.34 -3.34
C GLN A 96 0.73 5.42 -3.55
N ASP A 97 1.01 6.69 -3.21
CA ASP A 97 0.09 7.81 -3.42
C ASP A 97 -0.25 8.00 -4.91
N ALA A 98 0.62 7.52 -5.80
CA ALA A 98 0.38 7.54 -7.24
C ALA A 98 -0.68 6.53 -7.70
N LEU A 99 -0.99 5.50 -6.89
CA LEU A 99 -1.92 4.42 -7.23
C LEU A 99 -3.35 4.67 -6.75
N VAL A 100 -3.55 5.56 -5.76
CA VAL A 100 -4.86 5.83 -5.13
C VAL A 100 -5.90 6.22 -6.18
N GLY A 101 -6.98 5.43 -6.28
CA GLY A 101 -8.11 5.69 -7.18
C GLY A 101 -7.79 5.57 -8.68
N LYS A 102 -6.62 5.01 -9.09
CA LYS A 102 -6.20 4.96 -10.50
C LYS A 102 -6.45 3.63 -11.20
N VAL A 103 -6.48 2.53 -10.45
CA VAL A 103 -6.57 1.18 -11.01
C VAL A 103 -7.84 0.50 -10.55
N PRO A 104 -8.72 0.05 -11.46
CA PRO A 104 -9.88 -0.75 -11.06
C PRO A 104 -9.41 -2.05 -10.40
N GLY A 105 -10.09 -2.46 -9.32
CA GLY A 105 -9.74 -3.65 -8.54
C GLY A 105 -8.61 -3.43 -7.52
N VAL A 106 -8.04 -2.23 -7.43
CA VAL A 106 -6.97 -1.91 -6.47
C VAL A 106 -7.49 -0.90 -5.43
N ASN A 107 -7.41 -1.29 -4.18
CA ASN A 107 -7.65 -0.43 -3.03
C ASN A 107 -6.34 -0.10 -2.32
N VAL A 108 -6.09 1.18 -2.05
CA VAL A 108 -4.90 1.67 -1.36
C VAL A 108 -5.37 2.52 -0.19
N VAL A 109 -5.18 2.02 1.02
CA VAL A 109 -5.58 2.69 2.27
C VAL A 109 -4.32 3.08 3.04
N ALA A 110 -4.08 4.37 3.25
CA ALA A 110 -2.97 4.80 4.10
C ALA A 110 -3.18 4.32 5.54
N SER A 111 -2.12 3.84 6.17
CA SER A 111 -2.19 3.28 7.52
C SER A 111 -2.46 4.34 8.58
N SER A 112 -1.97 5.58 8.37
CA SER A 112 -2.25 6.75 9.22
C SER A 112 -2.00 8.05 8.45
N GLY A 113 -2.28 9.22 9.06
CA GLY A 113 -1.95 10.54 8.49
C GLY A 113 -0.52 11.00 8.73
N ALA A 114 0.30 10.22 9.45
CA ALA A 114 1.68 10.57 9.77
C ALA A 114 2.57 10.57 8.51
N PRO A 115 3.53 11.49 8.37
CA PRO A 115 4.51 11.46 7.31
C PRO A 115 5.30 10.14 7.28
N GLY A 116 5.49 9.56 6.09
CA GLY A 116 6.17 8.28 5.95
C GLY A 116 5.37 7.06 6.40
N ALA A 117 4.10 7.22 6.77
CA ALA A 117 3.21 6.10 7.05
C ALA A 117 3.08 5.19 5.83
N GLY A 118 3.02 3.89 6.05
CA GLY A 118 2.77 2.90 5.01
C GLY A 118 1.32 2.96 4.51
N ALA A 119 1.02 2.15 3.51
CA ALA A 119 -0.35 1.91 3.08
C ALA A 119 -0.61 0.41 2.95
N THR A 120 -1.84 0.02 3.23
CA THR A 120 -2.36 -1.30 2.91
C THR A 120 -2.83 -1.29 1.46
N ILE A 121 -2.29 -2.16 0.63
CA ILE A 121 -2.69 -2.31 -0.77
C ILE A 121 -3.40 -3.64 -0.93
N ARG A 122 -4.58 -3.63 -1.53
CA ARG A 122 -5.37 -4.83 -1.82
C ARG A 122 -5.77 -4.87 -3.27
N ILE A 123 -5.60 -6.04 -3.89
CA ILE A 123 -6.05 -6.30 -5.25
C ILE A 123 -7.17 -7.35 -5.17
N ARG A 124 -8.39 -6.99 -5.60
CA ARG A 124 -9.56 -7.88 -5.61
C ARG A 124 -9.89 -8.44 -4.21
N SER A 125 -9.87 -7.60 -3.19
CA SER A 125 -10.22 -7.88 -1.77
C SER A 125 -9.28 -8.80 -0.99
N GLY A 126 -8.26 -9.39 -1.60
CA GLY A 126 -7.40 -10.39 -0.96
C GLY A 126 -7.93 -11.82 -1.14
N ALA A 127 -7.12 -12.82 -0.78
CA ALA A 127 -7.40 -14.23 -1.01
C ALA A 127 -7.25 -15.10 0.24
N SER A 128 -6.83 -14.56 1.37
CA SER A 128 -6.56 -15.30 2.61
C SER A 128 -7.22 -14.68 3.83
N LEU A 129 -7.43 -15.49 4.89
CA LEU A 129 -7.94 -15.03 6.19
C LEU A 129 -6.81 -14.58 7.12
N SER A 130 -5.72 -15.34 7.21
CA SER A 130 -4.60 -15.06 8.13
C SER A 130 -3.23 -14.97 7.47
N ALA A 131 -3.03 -15.53 6.27
CA ALA A 131 -1.82 -15.27 5.50
C ALA A 131 -1.83 -13.85 4.91
N SER A 132 -0.68 -13.38 4.41
CA SER A 132 -0.57 -12.05 3.84
C SER A 132 -1.53 -11.86 2.65
N ASN A 133 -2.27 -10.76 2.66
CA ASN A 133 -3.11 -10.30 1.55
C ASN A 133 -2.45 -9.18 0.73
N ASP A 134 -1.18 -8.87 1.00
CA ASP A 134 -0.44 -7.85 0.24
C ASP A 134 -0.02 -8.37 -1.13
N PRO A 135 -0.08 -7.54 -2.18
CA PRO A 135 0.44 -7.91 -3.49
C PRO A 135 1.96 -8.04 -3.45
N LEU A 136 2.51 -8.89 -4.31
CA LEU A 136 3.94 -8.93 -4.54
C LEU A 136 4.43 -7.63 -5.18
N ILE A 137 5.45 -7.01 -4.60
CA ILE A 137 6.12 -5.84 -5.18
C ILE A 137 7.39 -6.30 -5.89
N VAL A 138 7.55 -5.89 -7.15
CA VAL A 138 8.73 -6.16 -7.97
C VAL A 138 9.33 -4.84 -8.42
N VAL A 139 10.60 -4.58 -8.11
CA VAL A 139 11.30 -3.34 -8.48
C VAL A 139 12.42 -3.67 -9.47
N ASP A 140 12.30 -3.21 -10.71
CA ASP A 140 13.23 -3.50 -11.81
C ASP A 140 13.61 -4.98 -11.95
N GLY A 141 12.63 -5.88 -11.76
CA GLY A 141 12.81 -7.33 -11.85
C GLY A 141 13.29 -8.01 -10.55
N VAL A 142 13.40 -7.28 -9.43
CA VAL A 142 13.69 -7.84 -8.10
C VAL A 142 12.41 -7.92 -7.29
N PRO A 143 11.89 -9.12 -6.95
CA PRO A 143 10.82 -9.29 -5.98
C PRO A 143 11.30 -8.92 -4.59
N VAL A 144 10.72 -7.86 -4.01
CA VAL A 144 11.16 -7.32 -2.72
C VAL A 144 10.36 -7.90 -1.55
N ASP A 145 10.96 -7.85 -0.36
CA ASP A 145 10.27 -8.21 0.88
C ASP A 145 9.36 -7.06 1.31
N ASN A 146 8.05 -7.32 1.36
CA ASN A 146 7.02 -6.36 1.77
C ASN A 146 6.61 -6.53 3.25
N SER A 147 7.24 -7.42 3.99
CA SER A 147 6.93 -7.59 5.41
C SER A 147 7.32 -6.34 6.22
N THR A 148 6.49 -6.00 7.18
CA THR A 148 6.69 -4.83 8.03
C THR A 148 7.99 -4.91 8.83
N ILE A 149 8.53 -3.74 9.14
CA ILE A 149 9.64 -3.56 10.08
C ILE A 149 9.12 -2.80 11.30
N GLU A 150 9.70 -3.08 12.46
CA GLU A 150 9.32 -2.38 13.69
C GLU A 150 9.50 -0.87 13.52
N GLY A 151 8.45 -0.11 13.83
CA GLY A 151 8.45 1.34 13.69
C GLY A 151 8.54 1.87 12.25
N GLY A 152 8.51 1.03 11.22
CA GLY A 152 8.65 1.44 9.81
C GLY A 152 7.36 1.35 9.00
N GLY A 153 7.36 2.00 7.84
CA GLY A 153 6.36 1.84 6.79
C GLY A 153 6.63 0.61 5.90
N ASN A 154 5.84 0.46 4.83
CA ASN A 154 6.07 -0.60 3.84
C ASN A 154 7.18 -0.24 2.84
N VAL A 155 7.60 -1.23 2.05
CA VAL A 155 8.71 -1.14 1.10
C VAL A 155 8.57 -0.02 0.07
N ILE A 156 7.34 0.21 -0.40
CA ILE A 156 7.08 1.19 -1.47
C ILE A 156 7.38 2.60 -0.97
N GLY A 157 7.25 2.85 0.34
CA GLY A 157 7.57 4.14 0.96
C GLY A 157 9.02 4.60 0.76
N GLY A 158 9.98 3.65 0.74
CA GLY A 158 11.40 3.94 0.53
C GLY A 158 11.78 4.27 -0.92
N ILE A 159 10.88 4.04 -1.91
CA ILE A 159 11.14 4.33 -3.32
C ILE A 159 10.78 5.78 -3.64
N ASN A 160 11.72 6.52 -4.24
CA ASN A 160 11.46 7.90 -4.66
C ASN A 160 10.47 7.93 -5.84
N PRO A 161 9.27 8.55 -5.68
CA PRO A 161 8.27 8.63 -6.75
C PRO A 161 8.79 9.29 -8.03
N ASN A 162 9.77 10.20 -7.93
CA ASN A 162 10.35 10.92 -9.08
C ASN A 162 11.24 10.01 -9.96
N ASP A 163 11.68 8.87 -9.44
CA ASP A 163 12.47 7.89 -10.19
C ASP A 163 11.62 6.84 -10.89
N ILE A 164 10.32 6.79 -10.65
CA ILE A 164 9.44 5.80 -11.23
C ILE A 164 9.06 6.19 -12.66
N GLU A 165 9.18 5.22 -13.57
CA GLU A 165 8.73 5.33 -14.97
C GLU A 165 7.34 4.76 -15.14
N THR A 166 7.06 3.56 -14.57
CA THR A 166 5.73 2.94 -14.66
C THR A 166 5.43 2.11 -13.43
N PHE A 167 4.14 2.08 -13.07
CA PHE A 167 3.56 1.00 -12.29
C PHE A 167 2.77 0.08 -13.23
N THR A 168 3.06 -1.21 -13.20
CA THR A 168 2.26 -2.21 -13.91
C THR A 168 1.60 -3.11 -12.87
N VAL A 169 0.27 -3.14 -12.85
CA VAL A 169 -0.51 -3.96 -11.94
C VAL A 169 -1.05 -5.18 -12.69
N LEU A 170 -0.66 -6.36 -12.23
CA LEU A 170 -1.08 -7.65 -12.74
C LEU A 170 -2.14 -8.21 -11.79
N LYS A 171 -3.36 -8.44 -12.28
CA LYS A 171 -4.52 -8.71 -11.43
C LYS A 171 -5.05 -10.15 -11.54
N ASP A 172 -4.86 -10.80 -12.68
CA ASP A 172 -5.35 -12.16 -12.91
C ASP A 172 -4.23 -13.21 -12.85
N ALA A 173 -4.63 -14.46 -12.67
CA ALA A 173 -3.68 -15.56 -12.54
C ALA A 173 -2.82 -15.76 -13.79
N SER A 174 -3.31 -15.46 -15.02
CA SER A 174 -2.51 -15.64 -16.24
C SER A 174 -1.37 -14.64 -16.33
N ALA A 175 -1.56 -13.41 -15.84
CA ALA A 175 -0.53 -12.40 -15.77
C ALA A 175 0.43 -12.64 -14.60
N THR A 176 -0.06 -13.18 -13.47
CA THR A 176 0.70 -13.34 -12.22
C THR A 176 1.38 -14.71 -12.08
N ALA A 177 0.92 -15.77 -12.78
CA ALA A 177 1.44 -17.13 -12.65
C ALA A 177 2.96 -17.25 -12.86
N ILE A 178 3.56 -16.37 -13.66
CA ILE A 178 5.01 -16.36 -13.87
C ILE A 178 5.79 -15.98 -12.61
N TYR A 179 5.16 -15.26 -11.65
CA TYR A 179 5.72 -14.92 -10.34
C TYR A 179 5.41 -15.98 -9.27
N GLY A 180 4.52 -16.95 -9.60
CA GLY A 180 4.25 -18.15 -8.80
C GLY A 180 3.59 -17.91 -7.46
N SER A 181 4.12 -18.58 -6.46
CA SER A 181 3.58 -18.71 -5.12
C SER A 181 3.53 -17.43 -4.27
N ARG A 182 4.04 -16.32 -4.74
CA ARG A 182 3.97 -15.01 -4.07
C ARG A 182 2.96 -14.06 -4.72
N ALA A 183 2.26 -14.53 -5.75
CA ALA A 183 1.46 -13.68 -6.63
C ALA A 183 -0.07 -13.93 -6.52
N SER A 184 -0.54 -14.71 -5.51
CA SER A 184 -1.96 -14.98 -5.28
C SER A 184 -2.79 -13.71 -5.07
N ASN A 185 -2.20 -12.67 -4.48
CA ASN A 185 -2.85 -11.39 -4.25
C ASN A 185 -2.52 -10.34 -5.32
N GLY A 186 -2.06 -10.77 -6.52
CA GLY A 186 -1.63 -9.87 -7.57
C GLY A 186 -0.19 -9.41 -7.44
N VAL A 187 0.30 -8.69 -8.47
CA VAL A 187 1.67 -8.19 -8.53
C VAL A 187 1.67 -6.73 -8.95
N ILE A 188 2.49 -5.93 -8.28
CA ILE A 188 2.79 -4.55 -8.68
C ILE A 188 4.24 -4.49 -9.14
N VAL A 189 4.45 -4.29 -10.42
CA VAL A 189 5.78 -4.12 -11.01
C VAL A 189 6.09 -2.64 -11.11
N ILE A 190 7.15 -2.21 -10.44
CA ILE A 190 7.67 -0.85 -10.47
C ILE A 190 8.89 -0.84 -11.38
N THR A 191 8.80 -0.08 -12.48
CA THR A 191 9.93 0.15 -13.36
C THR A 191 10.47 1.55 -13.12
N THR A 192 11.78 1.67 -12.89
CA THR A 192 12.40 2.98 -12.69
C THR A 192 12.97 3.54 -13.99
N LYS A 193 13.06 4.88 -14.05
CA LYS A 193 13.60 5.63 -15.19
C LYS A 193 15.03 5.20 -15.49
N LYS A 194 15.28 4.84 -16.75
CA LYS A 194 16.60 4.44 -17.25
C LYS A 194 17.33 5.60 -17.94
N GLY A 195 18.59 5.38 -18.25
CA GLY A 195 19.38 6.27 -19.09
C GLY A 195 18.85 6.33 -20.51
N SER A 196 19.03 7.45 -21.21
CA SER A 196 18.60 7.60 -22.60
C SER A 196 19.82 7.69 -23.53
N ASP A 197 19.63 7.28 -24.78
CA ASP A 197 20.64 7.43 -25.84
C ASP A 197 20.84 8.89 -26.30
N SER A 198 20.17 9.85 -25.64
CA SER A 198 20.26 11.29 -25.94
C SER A 198 21.50 11.95 -25.30
N ASN A 199 21.71 13.22 -25.63
CA ASN A 199 22.70 14.08 -25.00
C ASN A 199 22.41 14.21 -23.49
N LEU A 200 23.41 14.69 -22.75
CA LEU A 200 23.33 14.95 -21.33
C LEU A 200 22.10 15.82 -21.00
N ARG A 201 21.31 15.36 -20.03
CA ARG A 201 20.11 16.04 -19.52
C ARG A 201 20.16 16.10 -18.01
N PHE A 202 19.75 17.23 -17.48
CA PHE A 202 19.57 17.44 -16.05
C PHE A 202 18.10 17.71 -15.75
N ASN A 203 17.63 17.20 -14.64
CA ASN A 203 16.32 17.53 -14.09
C ASN A 203 16.49 17.87 -12.62
N TYR A 204 15.90 18.99 -12.21
CA TYR A 204 15.77 19.36 -10.80
C TYR A 204 14.31 19.61 -10.49
N SER A 205 13.79 18.96 -9.45
CA SER A 205 12.45 19.20 -8.93
C SER A 205 12.49 19.52 -7.46
N THR A 206 11.65 20.47 -7.04
CA THR A 206 11.44 20.81 -5.64
C THR A 206 9.95 20.93 -5.36
N ASN A 207 9.57 20.57 -4.13
CA ASN A 207 8.23 20.72 -3.62
C ASN A 207 8.30 21.27 -2.19
N LEU A 208 7.60 22.36 -1.95
CA LEU A 208 7.42 22.97 -0.63
C LEU A 208 5.96 22.79 -0.23
N SER A 209 5.71 22.36 1.01
CA SER A 209 4.36 22.07 1.48
C SER A 209 4.08 22.61 2.88
N VAL A 210 2.80 22.95 3.10
CA VAL A 210 2.26 23.31 4.39
C VAL A 210 1.07 22.40 4.67
N SER A 211 1.10 21.69 5.80
CA SER A 211 0.09 20.72 6.23
C SER A 211 -0.66 21.25 7.45
N THR A 212 -1.99 21.11 7.43
CA THR A 212 -2.87 21.49 8.53
C THR A 212 -3.85 20.35 8.83
N ILE A 213 -4.28 20.22 10.09
CA ILE A 213 -5.36 19.27 10.42
C ILE A 213 -6.65 19.65 9.69
N THR A 214 -7.49 18.67 9.41
CA THR A 214 -8.78 18.87 8.73
C THR A 214 -9.93 18.95 9.70
N GLU A 215 -9.87 18.19 10.80
CA GLU A 215 -10.95 18.02 11.75
C GLU A 215 -10.42 17.64 13.12
N LYS A 216 -11.16 17.99 14.18
CA LYS A 216 -10.98 17.55 15.57
C LYS A 216 -12.24 16.85 16.04
N LEU A 217 -12.13 15.93 16.99
CA LEU A 217 -13.30 15.33 17.63
C LEU A 217 -13.92 16.29 18.65
N ASP A 218 -15.24 16.28 18.72
CA ASP A 218 -16.02 17.16 19.59
C ASP A 218 -16.09 16.57 21.02
N VAL A 219 -15.23 17.10 21.89
CA VAL A 219 -15.17 16.78 23.33
C VAL A 219 -15.76 17.91 24.16
N LEU A 220 -16.02 17.67 25.45
CA LEU A 220 -16.47 18.73 26.33
C LEU A 220 -15.35 19.75 26.56
N SER A 221 -15.70 21.05 26.48
CA SER A 221 -14.82 22.13 26.89
C SER A 221 -14.64 22.12 28.43
N ALA A 222 -13.64 22.83 28.93
CA ALA A 222 -13.39 22.89 30.39
C ALA A 222 -14.61 23.42 31.17
N ASP A 223 -15.36 24.38 30.63
CA ASP A 223 -16.54 24.93 31.28
C ASP A 223 -17.70 23.94 31.24
N GLU A 224 -17.97 23.32 30.10
CA GLU A 224 -18.98 22.26 30.02
C GLU A 224 -18.62 21.04 30.89
N PHE A 225 -17.37 20.71 31.01
CA PHE A 225 -16.89 19.64 31.87
C PHE A 225 -17.13 19.96 33.35
N ARG A 226 -16.88 21.23 33.79
CA ARG A 226 -17.18 21.70 35.16
C ARG A 226 -18.66 21.67 35.46
N GLU A 227 -19.52 21.99 34.51
CA GLU A 227 -20.99 21.91 34.67
C GLU A 227 -21.48 20.45 34.66
N PHE A 228 -20.91 19.60 33.88
CA PHE A 228 -21.39 18.24 33.67
C PHE A 228 -20.95 17.26 34.75
N VAL A 229 -19.64 17.22 35.10
CA VAL A 229 -19.10 16.22 36.05
C VAL A 229 -19.83 16.16 37.38
N PRO A 230 -20.20 17.28 38.03
CA PRO A 230 -20.95 17.25 39.31
C PRO A 230 -22.36 16.65 39.20
N THR A 231 -22.89 16.51 37.97
CA THR A 231 -24.22 15.89 37.74
C THR A 231 -24.15 14.37 37.57
N VAL A 232 -22.93 13.82 37.41
CA VAL A 232 -22.74 12.39 37.18
C VAL A 232 -22.82 11.62 38.51
N SER A 233 -23.63 10.57 38.52
CA SER A 233 -23.80 9.69 39.65
C SER A 233 -22.46 9.02 40.04
N GLY A 234 -22.16 8.94 41.33
CA GLY A 234 -20.92 8.34 41.82
C GLY A 234 -19.74 9.31 41.94
N VAL A 235 -19.83 10.52 41.41
CA VAL A 235 -18.81 11.56 41.62
C VAL A 235 -18.99 12.14 43.02
N PRO A 236 -17.98 12.07 43.94
CA PRO A 236 -18.10 12.64 45.26
C PRO A 236 -18.26 14.17 45.23
N GLY A 237 -19.23 14.70 45.96
CA GLY A 237 -19.48 16.16 46.03
C GLY A 237 -18.33 17.00 46.62
N SER A 238 -17.33 16.34 47.20
CA SER A 238 -16.10 16.98 47.73
C SER A 238 -14.99 17.13 46.67
N VAL A 239 -15.21 16.62 45.42
CA VAL A 239 -14.19 16.66 44.38
C VAL A 239 -14.08 18.06 43.81
N THR A 240 -12.87 18.57 43.69
CA THR A 240 -12.57 19.87 43.09
C THR A 240 -11.93 19.69 41.71
N LEU A 241 -12.62 20.17 40.69
CA LEU A 241 -12.08 20.28 39.35
C LEU A 241 -11.02 21.40 39.27
N GLY A 242 -10.11 21.31 38.35
CA GLY A 242 -9.07 22.32 38.13
C GLY A 242 -9.63 23.65 37.62
N THR A 243 -8.83 24.70 37.69
CA THR A 243 -9.16 26.04 37.24
C THR A 243 -8.66 26.36 35.83
N ALA A 244 -7.79 25.51 35.27
CA ALA A 244 -7.27 25.68 33.92
C ALA A 244 -8.37 25.44 32.85
N SER A 245 -8.15 25.96 31.66
CA SER A 245 -8.98 25.67 30.48
C SER A 245 -8.06 25.30 29.31
N THR A 246 -7.86 23.99 29.16
CA THR A 246 -6.89 23.43 28.22
C THR A 246 -7.62 22.69 27.09
N ASP A 247 -7.45 23.12 25.85
CA ASP A 247 -7.81 22.33 24.66
C ASP A 247 -6.64 21.41 24.34
N TRP A 248 -6.71 20.18 24.82
CA TRP A 248 -5.63 19.21 24.64
C TRP A 248 -5.37 18.84 23.19
N GLN A 249 -6.36 18.93 22.30
CA GLN A 249 -6.17 18.71 20.87
C GLN A 249 -5.35 19.85 20.25
N ASP A 250 -5.55 21.12 20.67
CA ASP A 250 -4.71 22.25 20.20
C ASP A 250 -3.28 22.14 20.74
N GLU A 251 -3.12 21.58 21.93
CA GLU A 251 -1.79 21.41 22.53
C GLU A 251 -0.93 20.38 21.79
N ILE A 252 -1.52 19.37 21.13
CA ILE A 252 -0.77 18.34 20.41
C ILE A 252 -0.60 18.61 18.91
N TYR A 253 -1.45 19.44 18.29
CA TYR A 253 -1.40 19.71 16.88
C TYR A 253 -0.60 20.96 16.52
N ARG A 254 -0.10 20.99 15.30
CA ARG A 254 0.59 22.15 14.69
C ARG A 254 0.33 22.25 13.19
N THR A 255 0.51 23.47 12.64
CA THR A 255 0.75 23.62 11.20
C THR A 255 2.18 23.17 10.89
N ALA A 256 2.32 22.26 9.93
CA ALA A 256 3.58 21.59 9.66
C ALA A 256 4.14 21.96 8.28
N PHE A 257 5.45 22.13 8.20
CA PHE A 257 6.17 22.45 6.95
C PHE A 257 6.87 21.20 6.42
N GLY A 258 6.87 21.04 5.09
CA GLY A 258 7.58 19.98 4.39
C GLY A 258 8.35 20.51 3.17
N GLN A 259 9.45 19.82 2.82
CA GLN A 259 10.25 20.11 1.64
C GLN A 259 10.77 18.84 0.99
N GLU A 260 10.81 18.83 -0.34
CA GLU A 260 11.36 17.76 -1.13
C GLU A 260 12.22 18.33 -2.26
N HIS A 261 13.40 17.74 -2.48
CA HIS A 261 14.34 18.13 -3.53
C HIS A 261 14.84 16.89 -4.25
N ASN A 262 14.77 16.89 -5.57
CA ASN A 262 15.26 15.79 -6.41
C ASN A 262 16.12 16.35 -7.53
N PHE A 263 17.29 15.74 -7.72
CA PHE A 263 18.19 16.05 -8.81
C PHE A 263 18.52 14.79 -9.57
N SER A 264 18.48 14.83 -10.89
CA SER A 264 18.92 13.71 -11.71
C SER A 264 19.69 14.16 -12.94
N VAL A 265 20.62 13.30 -13.35
CA VAL A 265 21.39 13.43 -14.56
C VAL A 265 21.27 12.14 -15.38
N SER A 266 21.03 12.29 -16.66
CA SER A 266 20.98 11.16 -17.60
C SER A 266 21.70 11.49 -18.89
N GLY A 267 22.25 10.45 -19.52
CA GLY A 267 23.03 10.59 -20.73
C GLY A 267 23.61 9.26 -21.15
N LYS A 268 24.65 9.28 -22.01
CA LYS A 268 25.39 8.09 -22.40
C LYS A 268 26.89 8.28 -22.25
N VAL A 269 27.56 7.25 -21.78
CA VAL A 269 29.03 7.14 -21.79
C VAL A 269 29.42 6.47 -23.09
N LYS A 270 30.24 7.15 -23.91
CA LYS A 270 30.57 6.75 -25.29
C LYS A 270 29.27 6.54 -26.10
N LYS A 271 29.27 5.59 -27.08
CA LYS A 271 28.08 5.36 -27.92
C LYS A 271 27.12 4.31 -27.36
N ASN A 272 27.52 3.50 -26.37
CA ASN A 272 26.85 2.23 -26.07
C ASN A 272 26.42 2.03 -24.62
N ALA A 273 26.57 3.02 -23.74
CA ALA A 273 26.25 2.85 -22.32
C ALA A 273 25.39 4.02 -21.80
N PRO A 274 24.07 3.99 -22.02
CA PRO A 274 23.16 4.93 -21.39
C PRO A 274 23.20 4.78 -19.88
N TYR A 275 23.17 5.92 -19.14
CA TYR A 275 23.19 5.94 -17.69
C TYR A 275 22.21 6.98 -17.14
N ARG A 276 21.75 6.75 -15.91
CA ARG A 276 21.01 7.72 -15.11
C ARG A 276 21.46 7.63 -13.65
N LEU A 277 21.66 8.81 -13.05
CA LEU A 277 21.90 8.97 -11.62
C LEU A 277 20.89 9.95 -11.07
N SER A 278 20.33 9.67 -9.90
CA SER A 278 19.47 10.59 -9.18
C SER A 278 19.72 10.56 -7.69
N VAL A 279 19.54 11.73 -7.07
CA VAL A 279 19.53 11.91 -5.63
C VAL A 279 18.26 12.63 -5.22
N GLY A 280 17.67 12.22 -4.11
CA GLY A 280 16.46 12.82 -3.56
C GLY A 280 16.62 13.06 -2.08
N TYR A 281 16.08 14.18 -1.61
CA TYR A 281 15.95 14.54 -0.21
C TYR A 281 14.51 14.92 0.08
N ASN A 282 13.95 14.40 1.15
CA ASN A 282 12.61 14.71 1.63
C ASN A 282 12.68 14.91 3.14
N ASN A 283 12.10 16.01 3.64
CA ASN A 283 11.90 16.25 5.06
C ASN A 283 10.50 16.80 5.27
N GLN A 284 9.71 16.12 6.12
CA GLN A 284 8.33 16.47 6.39
C GLN A 284 8.04 16.42 7.87
N ASN A 285 7.59 17.52 8.44
CA ASN A 285 7.01 17.56 9.76
C ASN A 285 5.57 17.03 9.73
N GLY A 286 5.19 16.29 10.76
CA GLY A 286 3.81 15.87 10.99
C GLY A 286 2.97 16.96 11.65
N VAL A 287 1.64 16.85 11.49
CA VAL A 287 0.67 17.77 12.14
C VAL A 287 0.53 17.52 13.65
N VAL A 288 0.94 16.35 14.14
CA VAL A 288 1.19 16.14 15.58
C VAL A 288 2.60 16.64 15.88
N LYS A 289 2.74 17.41 16.96
CA LYS A 289 4.03 17.99 17.42
C LYS A 289 5.08 16.88 17.55
N THR A 290 6.35 17.20 17.45
CA THR A 290 7.55 16.34 17.46
C THR A 290 7.70 15.37 16.30
N ASN A 291 6.62 14.92 15.65
CA ASN A 291 6.69 13.99 14.51
C ASN A 291 7.44 14.60 13.32
N ASN A 292 8.44 13.88 12.81
CA ASN A 292 9.23 14.25 11.61
C ASN A 292 9.63 13.02 10.82
N TYR A 293 9.63 13.14 9.51
CA TYR A 293 10.10 12.11 8.58
C TYR A 293 11.14 12.69 7.63
N GLU A 294 12.32 12.12 7.65
CA GLU A 294 13.42 12.46 6.76
C GLU A 294 13.79 11.26 5.89
N ARG A 295 13.96 11.49 4.59
CA ARG A 295 14.39 10.45 3.66
C ARG A 295 15.41 10.98 2.67
N PHE A 296 16.52 10.26 2.55
CA PHE A 296 17.53 10.46 1.51
C PHE A 296 17.51 9.25 0.57
N THR A 297 17.51 9.50 -0.76
CA THR A 297 17.51 8.44 -1.78
C THR A 297 18.62 8.66 -2.80
N PHE A 298 19.20 7.55 -3.23
CA PHE A 298 20.10 7.47 -4.36
C PHE A 298 19.62 6.38 -5.31
N ASN A 299 19.56 6.69 -6.62
CA ASN A 299 19.29 5.70 -7.65
C ASN A 299 20.30 5.85 -8.77
N GLY A 300 21.00 4.75 -9.12
CA GLY A 300 21.98 4.69 -10.17
C GLY A 300 21.72 3.52 -11.10
N GLY A 301 21.70 3.80 -12.41
CA GLY A 301 21.55 2.77 -13.44
C GLY A 301 22.47 3.01 -14.63
N ILE A 302 23.03 1.94 -15.18
CA ILE A 302 23.81 1.95 -16.41
C ILE A 302 23.54 0.69 -17.23
N SER A 303 23.35 0.83 -18.53
CA SER A 303 22.97 -0.25 -19.45
C SER A 303 23.94 -0.39 -20.62
N PRO A 304 25.21 -0.78 -20.39
CA PRO A 304 26.16 -0.99 -21.47
C PRO A 304 25.76 -2.12 -22.43
N LYS A 305 26.02 -1.89 -23.72
CA LYS A 305 25.75 -2.84 -24.79
C LYS A 305 27.07 -3.22 -25.47
N PHE A 306 27.25 -4.52 -25.74
CA PHE A 306 28.45 -5.10 -26.33
C PHE A 306 28.12 -5.97 -27.52
N PHE A 307 29.14 -6.26 -28.37
CA PHE A 307 29.01 -7.17 -29.53
C PHE A 307 27.83 -6.79 -30.42
N ASP A 308 27.81 -5.55 -30.91
CA ASP A 308 26.75 -5.01 -31.77
C ASP A 308 25.33 -5.21 -31.19
N ASN A 309 25.17 -5.00 -29.89
CA ASN A 309 23.96 -5.14 -29.09
C ASN A 309 23.51 -6.61 -28.85
N HIS A 310 24.36 -7.61 -29.13
CA HIS A 310 24.06 -8.99 -28.73
C HIS A 310 24.08 -9.20 -27.21
N LEU A 311 24.93 -8.48 -26.50
CA LEU A 311 24.99 -8.54 -25.05
C LEU A 311 24.59 -7.19 -24.45
N THR A 312 23.54 -7.18 -23.64
CA THR A 312 23.13 -6.04 -22.80
C THR A 312 23.29 -6.40 -21.32
N VAL A 313 23.89 -5.52 -20.55
CA VAL A 313 24.04 -5.68 -19.10
C VAL A 313 23.39 -4.47 -18.42
N ASP A 314 22.25 -4.68 -17.76
CA ASP A 314 21.58 -3.64 -16.98
C ASP A 314 22.03 -3.74 -15.52
N LEU A 315 22.72 -2.73 -15.02
CA LEU A 315 23.12 -2.62 -13.61
C LEU A 315 22.30 -1.53 -12.95
N ASN A 316 21.59 -1.87 -11.88
CA ASN A 316 20.78 -0.94 -11.13
C ASN A 316 21.10 -1.06 -9.64
N VAL A 317 21.19 0.09 -8.96
CA VAL A 317 21.34 0.18 -7.51
C VAL A 317 20.47 1.31 -6.99
N LYS A 318 19.71 1.02 -5.94
CA LYS A 318 18.88 1.98 -5.22
C LYS A 318 19.26 1.90 -3.75
N VAL A 319 19.43 3.05 -3.13
CA VAL A 319 19.71 3.16 -1.70
C VAL A 319 18.74 4.18 -1.13
N SER A 320 18.09 3.82 -0.04
CA SER A 320 17.31 4.75 0.79
C SER A 320 17.85 4.75 2.22
N TYR A 321 17.90 5.93 2.80
CA TYR A 321 18.08 6.14 4.23
C TYR A 321 16.89 6.94 4.72
N GLU A 322 16.25 6.45 5.78
CA GLU A 322 15.09 7.07 6.41
C GLU A 322 15.40 7.27 7.89
N ASP A 323 15.09 8.47 8.40
CA ASP A 323 15.04 8.77 9.83
C ASP A 323 13.64 9.27 10.14
N ASN A 324 12.91 8.51 10.94
CA ASN A 324 11.52 8.80 11.28
C ASN A 324 11.44 9.01 12.79
N GLN A 325 11.32 10.28 13.21
CA GLN A 325 10.94 10.63 14.57
C GLN A 325 9.43 10.44 14.69
N LYS A 326 9.04 9.34 15.28
CA LYS A 326 7.64 8.94 15.45
C LYS A 326 7.03 9.56 16.69
N VAL A 327 5.72 9.54 16.72
CA VAL A 327 4.94 9.76 17.95
C VAL A 327 4.16 8.48 18.26
N ASP A 328 3.90 8.24 19.52
CA ASP A 328 2.94 7.21 19.93
C ASP A 328 1.54 7.72 19.56
N GLU A 329 0.85 7.03 18.63
CA GLU A 329 -0.44 7.50 18.12
C GLU A 329 -1.53 7.53 19.21
N SER A 330 -1.32 6.83 20.33
CA SER A 330 -2.18 6.93 21.52
C SER A 330 -2.30 8.35 22.08
N VAL A 331 -1.35 9.24 21.76
CA VAL A 331 -1.39 10.66 22.14
C VAL A 331 -2.67 11.36 21.66
N VAL A 332 -3.21 10.95 20.48
CA VAL A 332 -4.47 11.51 19.97
C VAL A 332 -5.64 11.12 20.87
N ASN A 333 -5.73 9.84 21.27
CA ASN A 333 -6.77 9.37 22.18
C ASN A 333 -6.59 9.95 23.59
N ASN A 334 -5.35 10.07 24.07
CA ASN A 334 -5.05 10.71 25.37
C ASN A 334 -5.50 12.17 25.37
N ALA A 335 -5.29 12.92 24.28
CA ALA A 335 -5.75 14.30 24.15
C ALA A 335 -7.29 14.44 24.17
N LEU A 336 -8.02 13.43 23.69
CA LEU A 336 -9.48 13.39 23.76
C LEU A 336 -9.99 13.14 25.18
N ARG A 337 -9.23 12.38 25.98
CA ARG A 337 -9.66 11.86 27.28
C ARG A 337 -9.05 12.62 28.47
N TYR A 338 -8.03 13.46 28.25
CA TYR A 338 -7.41 14.16 29.37
C TYR A 338 -8.34 15.24 29.92
N ASP A 339 -8.31 15.44 31.26
CA ASP A 339 -9.13 16.42 31.98
C ASP A 339 -8.86 17.86 31.47
N PRO A 340 -9.83 18.53 30.83
CA PRO A 340 -9.64 19.87 30.26
C PRO A 340 -9.50 20.96 31.31
N THR A 341 -9.76 20.66 32.61
CA THR A 341 -9.62 21.61 33.73
C THR A 341 -8.21 21.62 34.31
N ARG A 342 -7.31 20.77 33.83
CA ARG A 342 -5.92 20.67 34.28
C ARG A 342 -4.97 21.42 33.34
N PRO A 343 -3.91 22.04 33.90
CA PRO A 343 -2.88 22.68 33.12
C PRO A 343 -1.94 21.65 32.47
N VAL A 344 -1.24 22.04 31.44
CA VAL A 344 -0.17 21.20 30.83
C VAL A 344 0.97 20.99 31.85
N MET A 345 1.40 22.06 32.47
CA MET A 345 2.49 22.08 33.46
C MET A 345 1.95 22.44 34.84
N THR A 346 2.52 21.88 35.90
CA THR A 346 2.12 22.16 37.26
C THR A 346 2.56 23.55 37.78
N GLY A 347 3.40 24.25 37.01
CA GLY A 347 3.95 25.53 37.38
C GLY A 347 5.07 25.48 38.47
N SER A 348 5.35 24.31 39.00
CA SER A 348 6.48 24.05 39.88
C SER A 348 7.70 23.73 39.02
N ALA A 349 8.57 24.68 38.83
CA ALA A 349 9.87 24.46 38.12
C ALA A 349 10.86 23.71 39.02
N THR A 350 10.38 22.75 39.79
CA THR A 350 11.20 21.93 40.65
C THR A 350 11.75 20.75 39.88
N GLY A 351 12.97 20.61 39.88
CA GLY A 351 13.96 19.77 39.30
C GLY A 351 13.57 18.40 38.71
N ALA A 352 14.58 17.78 38.11
CA ALA A 352 14.54 16.43 37.50
C ALA A 352 14.11 15.30 38.49
N ASP A 353 13.85 15.61 39.72
CA ASP A 353 13.60 14.66 40.81
C ASP A 353 12.12 14.61 41.27
N GLU A 354 11.20 15.29 40.55
CA GLU A 354 9.76 15.23 40.88
C GLU A 354 8.98 14.39 39.86
N PRO A 355 8.02 13.55 40.33
CA PRO A 355 7.14 12.79 39.44
C PRO A 355 6.46 13.68 38.39
N GLY A 356 6.50 13.26 37.13
CA GLY A 356 5.93 13.99 36.00
C GLY A 356 6.86 15.01 35.36
N LEU A 357 8.05 15.28 35.91
CA LEU A 357 9.05 16.21 35.36
C LEU A 357 8.48 17.58 35.01
N GLY A 358 7.59 18.10 35.92
CA GLY A 358 6.90 19.38 35.77
C GLY A 358 5.59 19.33 34.98
N TYR A 359 5.27 18.28 34.30
CA TYR A 359 3.98 18.05 33.65
C TYR A 359 2.95 17.59 34.67
N PHE A 360 1.69 18.01 34.50
CA PHE A 360 0.63 17.56 35.37
C PHE A 360 0.43 16.04 35.26
N ILE A 361 0.42 15.32 36.38
CA ILE A 361 0.09 13.91 36.51
C ILE A 361 -0.91 13.72 37.66
N TRP A 362 -1.69 12.65 37.60
CA TRP A 362 -2.61 12.30 38.66
C TRP A 362 -1.88 11.68 39.84
N MET A 363 -2.21 12.12 41.04
CA MET A 363 -1.60 11.68 42.30
C MET A 363 -2.65 11.06 43.22
N ASN A 364 -2.29 9.97 43.89
CA ASN A 364 -3.02 9.41 45.01
C ASN A 364 -2.20 9.66 46.29
N GLY A 365 -2.57 10.69 47.06
CA GLY A 365 -1.71 11.18 48.10
C GLY A 365 -0.39 11.73 47.57
N ASN A 366 0.74 11.13 47.97
CA ASN A 366 2.08 11.51 47.51
C ASN A 366 2.63 10.61 46.37
N SER A 367 1.84 9.64 45.89
CA SER A 367 2.29 8.71 44.89
C SER A 367 1.57 8.92 43.55
N PRO A 368 2.27 8.89 42.42
CA PRO A 368 1.61 8.88 41.12
C PRO A 368 0.65 7.71 40.95
N MET A 369 -0.47 7.94 40.27
CA MET A 369 -1.42 6.89 39.94
C MET A 369 -0.86 5.98 38.84
N ALA A 370 -0.92 4.66 39.04
CA ALA A 370 -0.45 3.66 38.08
C ALA A 370 -1.42 3.45 36.92
N ILE A 371 -2.69 3.78 37.07
CA ILE A 371 -3.71 3.68 36.02
C ILE A 371 -4.31 5.06 35.84
N GLN A 372 -3.85 5.77 34.83
CA GLN A 372 -4.27 7.10 34.44
C GLN A 372 -4.15 7.32 32.95
N THR A 373 -4.86 8.32 32.43
CA THR A 373 -4.58 8.84 31.10
C THR A 373 -3.30 9.65 31.17
N ASP A 374 -2.35 9.38 30.27
CA ASP A 374 -1.08 10.11 30.21
C ASP A 374 -1.30 11.54 29.73
N ASN A 375 -0.53 12.49 30.28
CA ASN A 375 -0.51 13.86 29.77
C ASN A 375 0.00 13.87 28.34
N PRO A 376 -0.83 14.26 27.36
CA PRO A 376 -0.49 14.09 25.95
C PRO A 376 0.72 14.94 25.52
N VAL A 377 0.95 16.10 26.14
CA VAL A 377 2.13 16.93 25.84
C VAL A 377 3.39 16.31 26.45
N ALA A 378 3.30 15.79 27.69
CA ALA A 378 4.41 15.04 28.28
C ALA A 378 4.77 13.80 27.46
N GLN A 379 3.78 13.11 26.91
CA GLN A 379 4.01 11.97 26.04
C GLN A 379 4.78 12.36 24.77
N LEU A 380 4.49 13.50 24.17
CA LEU A 380 5.20 14.01 23.00
C LEU A 380 6.63 14.49 23.30
N GLU A 381 6.82 15.14 24.44
CA GLU A 381 8.09 15.81 24.74
C GLU A 381 9.08 14.88 25.49
N LEU A 382 8.58 13.91 26.27
CA LEU A 382 9.41 13.01 27.07
C LEU A 382 9.65 11.65 26.43
N GLN A 383 8.87 11.26 25.41
CA GLN A 383 9.15 10.05 24.64
C GLN A 383 9.92 10.37 23.37
N ASP A 384 11.13 9.87 23.27
CA ASP A 384 11.93 9.96 22.04
C ASP A 384 11.87 8.64 21.27
N LEU A 385 11.13 8.64 20.16
CA LEU A 385 10.86 7.48 19.32
C LEU A 385 11.51 7.67 17.93
N HIS A 386 12.59 6.97 17.67
CA HIS A 386 13.28 7.03 16.38
C HIS A 386 13.28 5.69 15.67
N ASN A 387 12.99 5.71 14.38
CA ASN A 387 13.22 4.57 13.49
C ASN A 387 14.13 4.96 12.33
N LYS A 388 15.35 4.40 12.32
CA LYS A 388 16.34 4.60 11.27
C LYS A 388 16.41 3.39 10.38
N VAL A 389 16.12 3.57 9.09
CA VAL A 389 16.10 2.48 8.10
C VAL A 389 17.09 2.78 6.99
N THR A 390 17.95 1.81 6.71
CA THR A 390 18.80 1.83 5.51
C THR A 390 18.42 0.63 4.66
N ARG A 391 18.05 0.86 3.40
CA ARG A 391 17.72 -0.19 2.45
C ARG A 391 18.51 -0.03 1.17
N SER A 392 18.96 -1.14 0.60
CA SER A 392 19.55 -1.17 -0.73
C SER A 392 18.91 -2.28 -1.54
N ILE A 393 18.41 -1.93 -2.74
CA ILE A 393 17.85 -2.84 -3.73
C ILE A 393 18.67 -2.70 -5.00
N GLY A 394 19.11 -3.80 -5.58
CA GLY A 394 19.86 -3.72 -6.82
C GLY A 394 19.86 -5.03 -7.59
N ASN A 395 20.20 -4.93 -8.87
CA ASN A 395 20.36 -6.10 -9.72
C ASN A 395 21.38 -5.89 -10.84
N ALA A 396 21.86 -7.03 -11.34
CA ALA A 396 22.59 -7.15 -12.58
C ALA A 396 21.78 -8.07 -13.52
N ALA A 397 21.10 -7.47 -14.51
CA ALA A 397 20.34 -8.21 -15.50
C ALA A 397 21.15 -8.31 -16.80
N ILE A 398 21.44 -9.52 -17.22
CA ILE A 398 22.25 -9.86 -18.38
C ILE A 398 21.34 -10.47 -19.43
N ASN A 399 21.29 -9.90 -20.61
CA ASN A 399 20.59 -10.43 -21.77
C ASN A 399 21.58 -10.67 -22.90
N TYR A 400 21.64 -11.90 -23.38
CA TYR A 400 22.49 -12.30 -24.48
C TYR A 400 21.69 -12.89 -25.65
N LYS A 401 21.67 -12.20 -26.78
CA LYS A 401 21.14 -12.69 -28.06
C LYS A 401 22.16 -13.61 -28.67
N VAL A 402 21.79 -14.88 -28.88
CA VAL A 402 22.74 -15.89 -29.39
C VAL A 402 23.14 -15.55 -30.83
N HIS A 403 24.45 -15.43 -31.08
CA HIS A 403 24.97 -15.15 -32.40
C HIS A 403 24.50 -16.23 -33.40
N ARG A 404 24.04 -15.81 -34.56
CA ARG A 404 23.49 -16.66 -35.64
C ARG A 404 22.11 -17.30 -35.32
N LEU A 405 21.60 -17.13 -34.09
CA LEU A 405 20.27 -17.55 -33.68
C LEU A 405 19.67 -16.44 -32.82
N GLU A 406 19.49 -15.25 -33.38
CA GLU A 406 19.08 -14.04 -32.71
C GLU A 406 17.70 -14.12 -32.04
N ASP A 407 16.86 -15.05 -32.51
CA ASP A 407 15.57 -15.39 -31.93
C ASP A 407 15.69 -16.01 -30.53
N LEU A 408 16.85 -16.57 -30.21
CA LEU A 408 17.14 -17.14 -28.88
C LEU A 408 17.89 -16.14 -28.00
N GLN A 409 17.33 -15.83 -26.84
CA GLN A 409 17.91 -14.98 -25.84
C GLN A 409 18.13 -15.76 -24.56
N LEU A 410 19.33 -15.67 -24.00
CA LEU A 410 19.69 -16.21 -22.70
C LEU A 410 19.73 -15.04 -21.71
N ASN A 411 19.06 -15.23 -20.58
CA ASN A 411 18.89 -14.17 -19.58
C ASN A 411 19.37 -14.68 -18.23
N ALA A 412 20.05 -13.81 -17.48
CA ALA A 412 20.41 -14.02 -16.09
C ALA A 412 20.10 -12.74 -15.31
N ASN A 413 19.39 -12.85 -14.19
CA ASN A 413 19.13 -11.75 -13.29
C ASN A 413 19.63 -12.11 -11.89
N LEU A 414 20.64 -11.38 -11.41
CA LEU A 414 21.19 -11.47 -10.07
C LEU A 414 20.68 -10.27 -9.28
N GLY A 415 19.84 -10.51 -8.28
CA GLY A 415 19.21 -9.45 -7.51
C GLY A 415 19.50 -9.54 -6.03
N TYR A 416 19.40 -8.41 -5.35
CA TYR A 416 19.45 -8.35 -3.89
C TYR A 416 18.51 -7.27 -3.35
N ASP A 417 18.05 -7.48 -2.11
CA ASP A 417 17.28 -6.55 -1.31
C ASP A 417 17.76 -6.69 0.14
N VAL A 418 18.49 -5.70 0.63
CA VAL A 418 19.12 -5.69 1.95
C VAL A 418 18.58 -4.50 2.75
N LEU A 419 18.11 -4.80 3.96
CA LEU A 419 17.55 -3.81 4.87
C LEU A 419 18.20 -3.93 6.25
N LYS A 420 18.49 -2.78 6.84
CA LYS A 420 18.86 -2.63 8.25
C LYS A 420 17.97 -1.57 8.87
N SER A 421 17.30 -1.90 9.97
CA SER A 421 16.57 -0.92 10.78
C SER A 421 17.07 -0.91 12.21
N LYS A 422 16.97 0.26 12.82
CA LYS A 422 17.18 0.48 14.24
C LYS A 422 16.02 1.31 14.76
N TYR A 423 15.24 0.74 15.68
CA TYR A 423 14.18 1.45 16.38
C TYR A 423 14.58 1.67 17.84
N THR A 424 14.41 2.88 18.32
CA THR A 424 14.70 3.27 19.70
C THR A 424 13.48 3.95 20.31
N LYS A 425 13.18 3.63 21.58
CA LYS A 425 12.23 4.35 22.43
C LYS A 425 12.92 4.70 23.73
N ASN A 426 13.09 5.99 24.00
CA ASN A 426 13.68 6.48 25.23
C ASN A 426 12.63 7.26 26.01
N VAL A 427 12.46 6.93 27.27
CA VAL A 427 11.60 7.65 28.23
C VAL A 427 12.42 7.86 29.49
N PRO A 428 12.56 9.10 30.00
CA PRO A 428 13.33 9.37 31.19
C PRO A 428 12.67 8.81 32.45
N ASP A 429 13.48 8.65 33.51
CA ASP A 429 12.97 8.36 34.85
C ASP A 429 11.99 9.44 35.27
N MET A 430 11.04 9.09 36.14
CA MET A 430 10.02 9.98 36.70
C MET A 430 9.00 10.54 35.68
N ALA A 431 9.07 10.18 34.40
CA ALA A 431 8.01 10.53 33.47
C ALA A 431 6.67 9.91 33.89
N GLY A 432 5.56 10.65 33.80
CA GLY A 432 4.25 10.23 34.28
C GLY A 432 3.80 8.88 33.75
N MET A 433 4.07 8.60 32.43
CA MET A 433 3.74 7.35 31.77
C MET A 433 4.57 6.14 32.22
N MET A 434 5.61 6.33 33.01
CA MET A 434 6.42 5.25 33.57
C MET A 434 5.89 4.72 34.92
N TYR A 435 4.92 5.39 35.50
CA TYR A 435 4.23 4.90 36.70
C TYR A 435 3.12 3.93 36.28
N THR A 436 3.43 2.65 36.27
CA THR A 436 2.50 1.57 35.89
C THR A 436 2.32 0.59 37.06
N SER A 437 1.39 -0.35 36.93
CA SER A 437 1.20 -1.40 37.95
C SER A 437 2.48 -2.22 38.20
N ASN A 438 3.35 -2.34 37.21
CA ASN A 438 4.60 -3.09 37.28
C ASN A 438 5.82 -2.20 37.58
N MET A 439 5.78 -0.91 37.27
CA MET A 439 6.85 0.08 37.54
C MET A 439 6.32 1.21 38.38
N LYS A 440 6.27 1.00 39.71
CA LYS A 440 5.71 1.95 40.65
C LYS A 440 6.67 3.07 41.09
N ASP A 441 7.94 2.91 40.77
CA ASP A 441 9.04 3.84 41.10
C ASP A 441 9.31 4.86 39.99
N GLY A 442 8.61 4.76 38.87
CA GLY A 442 8.80 5.65 37.73
C GLY A 442 10.11 5.43 36.99
N THR A 443 10.72 4.23 37.13
CA THR A 443 11.92 3.90 36.35
C THR A 443 11.68 4.08 34.85
N GLY A 444 12.53 4.86 34.20
CA GLY A 444 12.46 5.15 32.77
C GLY A 444 12.76 3.92 31.89
N LEU A 445 12.68 4.09 30.59
CA LEU A 445 12.81 3.01 29.61
C LEU A 445 13.78 3.40 28.49
N VAL A 446 14.73 2.53 28.22
CA VAL A 446 15.58 2.56 27.01
C VAL A 446 15.36 1.26 26.22
N TYR A 447 14.54 1.34 25.17
CA TYR A 447 14.31 0.23 24.25
C TYR A 447 15.14 0.44 22.99
N ASP A 448 15.94 -0.55 22.62
CA ASP A 448 16.72 -0.58 21.37
C ASP A 448 16.42 -1.88 20.64
N SER A 449 15.91 -1.78 19.41
CA SER A 449 15.78 -2.95 18.56
C SER A 449 16.50 -2.77 17.23
N LYS A 450 17.04 -3.86 16.71
CA LYS A 450 17.73 -3.94 15.44
C LYS A 450 17.15 -5.07 14.61
N GLN A 451 16.75 -4.74 13.38
CA GLN A 451 16.27 -5.74 12.43
C GLN A 451 17.12 -5.69 11.18
N ASN A 452 17.63 -6.84 10.77
CA ASN A 452 18.39 -7.02 9.54
C ASN A 452 17.66 -8.02 8.65
N LYS A 453 17.48 -7.69 7.37
CA LYS A 453 16.93 -8.58 6.35
C LYS A 453 17.86 -8.62 5.16
N ARG A 454 18.03 -9.81 4.55
CA ARG A 454 18.86 -10.03 3.36
C ARG A 454 18.13 -10.99 2.44
N ASN A 455 17.79 -10.55 1.28
CA ASN A 455 17.13 -11.35 0.27
C ASN A 455 17.98 -11.36 -0.99
N TYR A 456 18.20 -12.53 -1.55
CA TYR A 456 18.98 -12.72 -2.76
C TYR A 456 18.15 -13.45 -3.81
N LEU A 457 18.36 -13.09 -5.05
CA LEU A 457 17.66 -13.64 -6.21
C LEU A 457 18.66 -14.09 -7.26
N LEU A 458 18.41 -15.27 -7.83
CA LEU A 458 18.99 -15.70 -9.09
C LEU A 458 17.86 -16.21 -10.00
N ASP A 459 17.67 -15.57 -11.14
CA ASP A 459 16.81 -16.06 -12.22
C ASP A 459 17.65 -16.33 -13.46
N LEU A 460 17.49 -17.53 -14.01
CA LEU A 460 18.11 -17.94 -15.27
C LEU A 460 17.01 -18.40 -16.21
N TYR A 461 16.91 -17.82 -17.40
CA TYR A 461 15.91 -18.25 -18.36
C TYR A 461 16.35 -18.05 -19.81
N ALA A 462 15.85 -18.93 -20.67
CA ALA A 462 15.97 -18.82 -22.10
C ALA A 462 14.62 -18.41 -22.71
N ASN A 463 14.64 -17.52 -23.66
CA ASN A 463 13.47 -17.07 -24.39
C ASN A 463 13.74 -17.17 -25.88
N TYR A 464 12.91 -17.92 -26.60
CA TYR A 464 12.90 -18.02 -28.04
C TYR A 464 11.69 -17.30 -28.61
N ALA A 465 11.85 -16.40 -29.58
CA ALA A 465 10.76 -15.65 -30.17
C ALA A 465 10.97 -15.54 -31.69
N HIS A 466 10.01 -16.04 -32.50
CA HIS A 466 10.08 -16.02 -33.95
C HIS A 466 8.71 -15.72 -34.56
N VAL A 467 8.74 -15.04 -35.72
CA VAL A 467 7.56 -14.78 -36.53
C VAL A 467 7.63 -15.62 -37.80
N PHE A 468 6.78 -16.66 -37.89
CA PHE A 468 6.68 -17.51 -39.08
C PHE A 468 5.65 -16.94 -40.07
N ASN A 469 6.00 -16.86 -41.33
CA ASN A 469 5.10 -16.42 -42.42
C ASN A 469 4.39 -15.10 -42.16
N GLU A 470 5.03 -14.16 -41.41
CA GLU A 470 4.51 -12.83 -41.04
C GLU A 470 3.20 -12.83 -40.23
N LYS A 471 2.60 -14.01 -40.00
CA LYS A 471 1.31 -14.17 -39.33
C LYS A 471 1.35 -14.96 -38.04
N HIS A 472 2.32 -15.80 -37.83
CA HIS A 472 2.42 -16.70 -36.68
C HIS A 472 3.51 -16.19 -35.75
N ASN A 473 3.14 -15.42 -34.77
CA ASN A 473 4.06 -14.99 -33.72
C ASN A 473 4.13 -16.07 -32.63
N PHE A 474 5.29 -16.65 -32.44
CA PHE A 474 5.54 -17.68 -31.44
C PHE A 474 6.64 -17.24 -30.50
N SER A 475 6.40 -17.39 -29.18
CA SER A 475 7.47 -17.29 -28.21
C SER A 475 7.36 -18.38 -27.15
N ALA A 476 8.49 -18.93 -26.74
CA ALA A 476 8.61 -19.94 -25.71
C ALA A 476 9.70 -19.52 -24.72
N MET A 477 9.42 -19.65 -23.45
CA MET A 477 10.36 -19.37 -22.36
C MET A 477 10.41 -20.55 -21.40
N ALA A 478 11.61 -20.87 -20.93
CA ALA A 478 11.84 -21.81 -19.82
C ALA A 478 12.89 -21.23 -18.88
N GLY A 479 12.68 -21.41 -17.60
CA GLY A 479 13.56 -20.81 -16.61
C GLY A 479 13.61 -21.52 -15.27
N TYR A 480 14.62 -21.13 -14.52
CA TYR A 480 14.89 -21.52 -13.14
C TYR A 480 15.05 -20.28 -12.29
N GLY A 481 14.41 -20.28 -11.10
CA GLY A 481 14.54 -19.24 -10.10
C GLY A 481 14.98 -19.80 -8.77
N TRP A 482 15.81 -19.06 -8.09
CA TRP A 482 16.24 -19.33 -6.71
C TRP A 482 16.16 -18.04 -5.92
N GLN A 483 15.56 -18.10 -4.72
CA GLN A 483 15.50 -16.98 -3.79
C GLN A 483 15.86 -17.47 -2.39
N HIS A 484 16.61 -16.64 -1.67
CA HIS A 484 16.98 -16.85 -0.28
C HIS A 484 16.55 -15.63 0.54
N PHE A 485 15.85 -15.87 1.62
CA PHE A 485 15.38 -14.87 2.57
C PHE A 485 15.97 -15.16 3.93
N TRP A 486 16.60 -14.16 4.50
CA TRP A 486 17.18 -14.23 5.85
C TRP A 486 16.77 -13.00 6.64
N LYS A 487 16.37 -13.21 7.89
CA LYS A 487 16.01 -12.14 8.83
C LYS A 487 16.63 -12.41 10.20
N LYS A 488 17.02 -11.33 10.86
CA LYS A 488 17.50 -11.32 12.24
C LYS A 488 16.92 -10.15 12.98
N PHE A 489 16.48 -10.39 14.21
CA PHE A 489 15.94 -9.40 15.11
C PHE A 489 16.63 -9.51 16.47
N ASP A 490 17.06 -8.38 17.01
CA ASP A 490 17.64 -8.24 18.35
C ASP A 490 16.97 -7.07 19.05
N ALA A 491 16.42 -7.25 20.25
CA ALA A 491 15.87 -6.16 21.06
C ALA A 491 16.28 -6.27 22.52
N THR A 492 16.51 -5.12 23.16
CA THR A 492 16.81 -4.99 24.58
C THR A 492 15.97 -3.89 25.20
N THR A 493 15.56 -4.09 26.46
CA THR A 493 14.83 -3.11 27.26
C THR A 493 15.56 -2.89 28.56
N LEU A 494 16.12 -1.71 28.70
CA LEU A 494 16.95 -1.34 29.85
C LEU A 494 16.34 -0.12 30.59
N SER A 495 16.70 0.08 31.86
CA SER A 495 16.51 1.37 32.51
C SER A 495 17.50 2.41 31.94
N PRO A 496 17.31 3.72 32.16
CA PRO A 496 18.30 4.73 31.79
C PRO A 496 19.70 4.49 32.38
N GLU A 497 19.76 3.85 33.55
CA GLU A 497 21.02 3.45 34.19
C GLU A 497 21.65 2.17 33.62
N GLY A 498 20.98 1.52 32.64
CA GLY A 498 21.49 0.32 31.97
C GLY A 498 21.14 -1.01 32.64
N LYS A 499 20.24 -1.03 33.62
CA LYS A 499 19.72 -2.26 34.22
C LYS A 499 18.69 -2.92 33.31
N GLU A 500 18.79 -4.23 33.11
CA GLU A 500 17.81 -4.99 32.31
C GLU A 500 16.43 -4.98 32.99
N LEU A 501 15.40 -4.48 32.28
CA LEU A 501 14.02 -4.45 32.71
C LEU A 501 13.22 -5.66 32.22
N PHE A 502 13.50 -6.10 30.98
CA PHE A 502 12.90 -7.27 30.37
C PHE A 502 13.97 -8.10 29.67
N SER A 503 13.76 -9.41 29.62
CA SER A 503 14.66 -10.32 28.92
C SER A 503 14.84 -9.91 27.45
N PRO A 504 16.09 -9.92 26.93
CA PRO A 504 16.36 -9.63 25.53
C PRO A 504 15.58 -10.54 24.59
N ASN A 505 15.04 -9.98 23.53
CA ASN A 505 14.40 -10.74 22.47
C ASN A 505 15.35 -10.90 21.29
N HIS A 506 15.65 -12.13 20.93
CA HIS A 506 16.53 -12.46 19.83
C HIS A 506 15.94 -13.59 19.02
N TYR A 507 15.81 -13.38 17.69
CA TYR A 507 15.52 -14.47 16.78
C TYR A 507 16.23 -14.28 15.44
N GLU A 508 16.54 -15.39 14.81
CA GLU A 508 17.12 -15.47 13.48
C GLU A 508 16.43 -16.57 12.70
N SER A 509 16.10 -16.31 11.44
CA SER A 509 15.36 -17.25 10.59
C SER A 509 15.69 -17.03 9.12
N GLU A 510 15.63 -18.11 8.34
CA GLU A 510 15.81 -18.08 6.90
C GLU A 510 14.90 -19.08 6.20
N TYR A 511 14.55 -18.80 4.95
CA TYR A 511 13.86 -19.75 4.09
C TYR A 511 14.27 -19.58 2.63
N TYR A 512 14.00 -20.62 1.84
CA TYR A 512 14.34 -20.71 0.43
C TYR A 512 13.13 -20.96 -0.42
N LEU A 513 13.16 -20.38 -1.63
CA LEU A 513 12.24 -20.67 -2.72
C LEU A 513 13.01 -21.16 -3.93
N LEU A 514 12.61 -22.30 -4.47
CA LEU A 514 13.08 -22.83 -5.76
C LEU A 514 11.92 -22.85 -6.75
N SER A 515 12.20 -22.54 -8.01
CA SER A 515 11.17 -22.44 -9.02
C SER A 515 11.64 -22.97 -10.37
N PHE A 516 10.79 -23.76 -11.03
CA PHE A 516 10.92 -24.09 -12.45
C PHE A 516 9.68 -23.58 -13.17
N TYR A 517 9.87 -22.89 -14.29
CA TYR A 517 8.75 -22.31 -14.99
C TYR A 517 8.93 -22.34 -16.51
N GLY A 518 7.79 -22.43 -17.21
CA GLY A 518 7.73 -22.30 -18.65
C GLY A 518 6.52 -21.51 -19.09
N ARG A 519 6.66 -20.75 -20.17
CA ARG A 519 5.58 -19.96 -20.78
C ARG A 519 5.62 -20.11 -22.28
N LEU A 520 4.47 -20.31 -22.88
CA LEU A 520 4.25 -20.31 -24.33
C LEU A 520 3.30 -19.17 -24.67
N ASN A 521 3.67 -18.35 -25.65
CA ASN A 521 2.77 -17.38 -26.26
C ASN A 521 2.70 -17.67 -27.75
N TYR A 522 1.50 -17.66 -28.28
CA TYR A 522 1.27 -17.78 -29.70
C TYR A 522 0.18 -16.80 -30.13
N SER A 523 0.40 -16.13 -31.24
CA SER A 523 -0.60 -15.26 -31.84
C SER A 523 -0.66 -15.51 -33.36
N TYR A 524 -1.88 -15.64 -33.86
CA TYR A 524 -2.16 -15.78 -35.29
C TYR A 524 -2.72 -14.47 -35.83
N ASP A 525 -2.03 -13.89 -36.81
CA ASP A 525 -2.41 -12.68 -37.54
C ASP A 525 -2.73 -11.49 -36.60
N ASN A 526 -2.09 -11.46 -35.45
CA ASN A 526 -2.35 -10.51 -34.32
C ASN A 526 -3.82 -10.46 -33.88
N ARG A 527 -4.64 -11.46 -34.24
CA ARG A 527 -6.08 -11.54 -33.93
C ARG A 527 -6.41 -12.55 -32.84
N TYR A 528 -5.85 -13.74 -32.91
CA TYR A 528 -6.09 -14.84 -31.98
C TYR A 528 -4.82 -15.07 -31.17
N MET A 529 -4.90 -15.00 -29.87
CA MET A 529 -3.76 -15.11 -28.97
C MET A 529 -4.01 -16.16 -27.92
N ILE A 530 -2.98 -16.95 -27.60
CA ILE A 530 -2.97 -17.88 -26.48
C ILE A 530 -1.68 -17.71 -25.70
N THR A 531 -1.81 -17.68 -24.40
CA THR A 531 -0.69 -17.74 -23.44
C THR A 531 -0.92 -18.93 -22.52
N ALA A 532 0.07 -19.80 -22.38
CA ALA A 532 0.05 -20.91 -21.42
C ALA A 532 1.29 -20.82 -20.54
N THR A 533 1.12 -20.93 -19.23
CA THR A 533 2.22 -20.90 -18.25
C THR A 533 2.10 -22.10 -17.33
N LEU A 534 3.20 -22.74 -17.04
CA LEU A 534 3.32 -23.78 -16.03
C LEU A 534 4.48 -23.41 -15.13
N ARG A 535 4.22 -23.39 -13.80
CA ARG A 535 5.23 -23.12 -12.81
C ARG A 535 5.13 -24.12 -11.65
N SER A 536 6.29 -24.58 -11.21
CA SER A 536 6.41 -25.42 -10.00
C SER A 536 7.35 -24.73 -9.02
N ASP A 537 6.86 -24.46 -7.83
CA ASP A 537 7.60 -23.81 -6.75
C ASP A 537 7.78 -24.75 -5.57
N ALA A 538 8.96 -24.72 -4.94
CA ALA A 538 9.22 -25.39 -3.68
C ALA A 538 9.61 -24.37 -2.60
N SER A 539 8.98 -24.47 -1.44
CA SER A 539 9.29 -23.64 -0.27
C SER A 539 9.80 -24.49 0.90
N SER A 540 10.87 -24.02 1.54
CA SER A 540 11.37 -24.66 2.77
C SER A 540 10.47 -24.41 4.00
N ARG A 541 9.42 -23.57 3.88
CA ARG A 541 8.42 -23.34 4.91
C ARG A 541 7.47 -24.52 5.13
N PHE A 542 7.46 -25.49 4.21
CA PHE A 542 6.62 -26.67 4.27
C PHE A 542 7.44 -27.95 4.43
N ALA A 543 6.84 -28.98 5.04
CA ALA A 543 7.42 -30.29 5.16
C ALA A 543 7.71 -30.91 3.78
N LYS A 544 8.59 -31.93 3.74
CA LYS A 544 9.09 -32.51 2.49
C LYS A 544 7.99 -32.90 1.52
N ASP A 545 6.91 -33.47 2.01
CA ASP A 545 5.83 -34.03 1.18
C ASP A 545 4.89 -32.95 0.63
N ASN A 546 4.79 -31.78 1.29
CA ASN A 546 3.93 -30.65 0.93
C ASN A 546 4.72 -29.46 0.35
N ARG A 547 6.04 -29.62 0.14
CA ARG A 547 6.95 -28.54 -0.26
C ARG A 547 6.71 -28.00 -1.65
N TRP A 548 6.31 -28.86 -2.59
CA TRP A 548 6.13 -28.50 -4.01
C TRP A 548 4.69 -28.13 -4.32
N GLY A 549 4.50 -26.96 -4.91
CA GLY A 549 3.25 -26.52 -5.51
C GLY A 549 3.34 -26.41 -7.02
N LEU A 550 2.26 -26.77 -7.75
CA LEU A 550 2.16 -26.67 -9.21
C LEU A 550 1.08 -25.65 -9.58
N PHE A 551 1.41 -24.69 -10.42
CA PHE A 551 0.58 -23.53 -10.75
C PHE A 551 0.44 -23.37 -12.28
N PRO A 552 -0.55 -24.04 -12.90
CA PRO A 552 -0.86 -23.88 -14.31
C PRO A 552 -1.70 -22.64 -14.58
N SER A 553 -1.54 -22.04 -15.75
CA SER A 553 -2.45 -21.02 -16.24
C SER A 553 -2.57 -21.01 -17.77
N VAL A 554 -3.73 -20.61 -18.27
CA VAL A 554 -3.99 -20.42 -19.69
C VAL A 554 -4.82 -19.16 -19.91
N ALA A 555 -4.51 -18.40 -20.96
CA ALA A 555 -5.28 -17.23 -21.35
C ALA A 555 -5.46 -17.18 -22.87
N LEU A 556 -6.64 -16.74 -23.30
CA LEU A 556 -7.04 -16.56 -24.68
C LEU A 556 -7.37 -15.09 -24.92
N GLY A 557 -6.95 -14.57 -26.06
CA GLY A 557 -7.30 -13.23 -26.52
C GLY A 557 -7.83 -13.27 -27.94
N TRP A 558 -8.91 -12.53 -28.21
CA TRP A 558 -9.49 -12.38 -29.54
C TRP A 558 -9.72 -10.90 -29.84
N LYS A 559 -8.94 -10.34 -30.79
CA LYS A 559 -9.15 -8.98 -31.31
C LYS A 559 -10.27 -8.97 -32.32
N ILE A 560 -11.50 -8.80 -31.87
CA ILE A 560 -12.72 -8.80 -32.67
C ILE A 560 -12.70 -7.63 -33.65
N SER A 561 -12.12 -6.48 -33.25
CA SER A 561 -11.96 -5.32 -34.14
C SER A 561 -11.13 -5.55 -35.39
N GLN A 562 -10.29 -6.61 -35.42
CA GLN A 562 -9.47 -6.97 -36.58
C GLN A 562 -10.17 -7.94 -37.53
N GLU A 563 -11.41 -8.37 -37.21
CA GLU A 563 -12.18 -9.22 -38.12
C GLU A 563 -12.70 -8.43 -39.31
N ALA A 564 -12.84 -9.12 -40.44
CA ALA A 564 -13.21 -8.50 -41.71
C ALA A 564 -14.53 -7.69 -41.65
N PHE A 565 -15.45 -8.06 -40.75
CA PHE A 565 -16.74 -7.40 -40.58
C PHE A 565 -16.68 -6.15 -39.68
N LEU A 566 -15.59 -5.89 -38.94
CA LEU A 566 -15.40 -4.73 -38.05
C LEU A 566 -14.16 -3.91 -38.38
N ARG A 567 -13.20 -4.44 -39.10
CA ARG A 567 -11.89 -3.82 -39.35
C ARG A 567 -11.98 -2.42 -39.95
N ASP A 568 -12.99 -2.18 -40.80
CA ASP A 568 -13.16 -0.91 -41.47
C ASP A 568 -14.18 0.02 -40.75
N SER A 569 -14.50 -0.25 -39.51
CA SER A 569 -15.41 0.58 -38.70
C SER A 569 -14.76 1.91 -38.31
N GLU A 570 -15.38 3.02 -38.68
CA GLU A 570 -14.93 4.36 -38.26
C GLU A 570 -15.26 4.70 -36.80
N VAL A 571 -16.20 3.96 -36.18
CA VAL A 571 -16.66 4.20 -34.82
C VAL A 571 -15.92 3.32 -33.82
N LEU A 572 -15.75 2.03 -34.15
CA LEU A 572 -15.11 1.05 -33.27
C LEU A 572 -13.62 0.96 -33.60
N SER A 573 -12.77 1.46 -32.71
CA SER A 573 -11.31 1.49 -32.90
C SER A 573 -10.62 0.23 -32.36
N ASP A 574 -11.09 -0.31 -31.24
CA ASP A 574 -10.60 -1.53 -30.63
C ASP A 574 -11.73 -2.29 -29.94
N LEU A 575 -11.71 -3.61 -30.08
CA LEU A 575 -12.58 -4.53 -29.34
C LEU A 575 -11.84 -5.86 -29.19
N LYS A 576 -11.47 -6.19 -27.94
CA LYS A 576 -10.75 -7.41 -27.63
C LYS A 576 -11.42 -8.17 -26.48
N LEU A 577 -11.75 -9.43 -26.72
CA LEU A 577 -12.22 -10.37 -25.72
C LEU A 577 -11.02 -11.11 -25.11
N ARG A 578 -11.01 -11.22 -23.78
CA ARG A 578 -10.00 -11.95 -23.00
C ARG A 578 -10.69 -13.00 -22.12
N LEU A 579 -10.16 -14.20 -22.10
CA LEU A 579 -10.60 -15.28 -21.20
C LEU A 579 -9.34 -15.84 -20.53
N SER A 580 -9.36 -15.98 -19.22
CA SER A 580 -8.22 -16.60 -18.54
C SER A 580 -8.65 -17.50 -17.39
N TYR A 581 -7.85 -18.53 -17.17
CA TYR A 581 -7.89 -19.43 -16.03
C TYR A 581 -6.46 -19.62 -15.51
N GLY A 582 -6.32 -19.70 -14.21
CA GLY A 582 -5.04 -20.07 -13.61
C GLY A 582 -5.10 -20.30 -12.12
N GLN A 583 -4.08 -21.00 -11.64
CA GLN A 583 -3.87 -21.27 -10.23
C GLN A 583 -2.64 -20.53 -9.73
N THR A 584 -2.71 -20.02 -8.50
CA THR A 584 -1.60 -19.39 -7.78
C THR A 584 -1.56 -19.92 -6.36
N GLY A 585 -0.37 -19.96 -5.76
CA GLY A 585 -0.17 -20.39 -4.38
C GLY A 585 0.07 -19.24 -3.43
N GLN A 586 -0.15 -19.48 -2.13
CA GLN A 586 0.26 -18.58 -1.06
C GLN A 586 1.03 -19.38 -0.01
N GLN A 587 2.17 -18.85 0.42
CA GLN A 587 3.03 -19.44 1.44
C GLN A 587 3.44 -18.43 2.53
N ASP A 588 3.00 -17.18 2.43
CA ASP A 588 3.43 -16.13 3.34
C ASP A 588 2.62 -16.19 4.64
N ILE A 589 3.05 -17.12 5.50
CA ILE A 589 2.54 -17.38 6.83
C ILE A 589 3.48 -16.76 7.87
N LEU A 590 2.97 -16.52 9.06
CA LEU A 590 3.71 -15.79 10.12
C LEU A 590 5.03 -16.46 10.52
N ASN A 591 5.11 -17.82 10.50
CA ASN A 591 6.28 -18.61 10.90
C ASN A 591 6.98 -19.23 9.69
N ASP A 592 8.31 -19.32 9.73
CA ASP A 592 9.08 -19.90 8.65
C ASP A 592 9.14 -21.44 8.71
N TYR A 593 8.80 -22.06 9.86
CA TYR A 593 8.81 -23.51 10.07
C TYR A 593 7.59 -24.00 10.86
N PRO A 594 6.35 -23.74 10.40
CA PRO A 594 5.11 -24.07 11.14
C PRO A 594 4.84 -25.58 11.23
N TYR A 595 5.54 -26.37 10.44
CA TYR A 595 5.47 -27.85 10.44
C TYR A 595 6.38 -28.51 11.47
N MET A 596 7.24 -27.73 12.16
CA MET A 596 8.18 -28.23 13.16
C MET A 596 7.84 -27.69 14.55
N THR A 597 8.08 -28.51 15.56
CA THR A 597 8.00 -28.04 16.95
C THR A 597 9.13 -27.04 17.21
N THR A 598 8.78 -25.84 17.57
CA THR A 598 9.70 -24.81 18.03
C THR A 598 9.45 -24.51 19.50
N PHE A 599 10.43 -23.89 20.17
CA PHE A 599 10.35 -23.55 21.58
C PHE A 599 10.51 -22.05 21.78
N THR A 600 9.69 -21.49 22.66
CA THR A 600 9.82 -20.10 23.09
C THR A 600 10.27 -20.04 24.53
N VAL A 601 11.11 -19.09 24.90
CA VAL A 601 11.41 -18.80 26.31
C VAL A 601 10.10 -18.49 27.02
N SER A 602 9.85 -19.10 28.16
CA SER A 602 8.64 -18.91 28.96
C SER A 602 8.62 -17.52 29.59
N TYR A 603 7.58 -17.19 30.32
CA TYR A 603 7.47 -15.89 31.02
C TYR A 603 8.62 -15.71 32.02
N PRO A 604 9.03 -14.45 32.33
CA PRO A 604 10.11 -14.18 33.29
C PRO A 604 9.90 -14.84 34.66
N GLU A 605 8.64 -15.01 35.06
CA GLU A 605 8.24 -15.65 36.30
C GLU A 605 8.35 -17.19 36.27
N SER A 606 8.50 -17.78 35.06
CA SER A 606 8.65 -19.24 34.87
C SER A 606 10.13 -19.60 34.81
N CYS A 607 10.83 -19.47 35.91
CA CYS A 607 12.25 -19.79 36.01
C CYS A 607 12.55 -20.65 37.25
N TYR A 608 13.65 -21.40 37.17
CA TYR A 608 14.20 -22.17 38.29
C TYR A 608 15.52 -21.60 38.73
N GLN A 609 15.74 -21.53 40.05
CA GLN A 609 16.99 -21.16 40.62
C GLN A 609 17.85 -22.42 40.88
N PHE A 610 19.04 -22.48 40.29
CA PHE A 610 20.05 -23.47 40.59
C PHE A 610 21.31 -22.77 41.10
N GLY A 611 21.61 -22.89 42.39
CA GLY A 611 22.63 -22.11 43.08
C GLY A 611 22.32 -20.63 42.99
N ASP A 612 23.23 -19.82 42.49
CA ASP A 612 23.12 -18.38 42.34
C ASP A 612 22.56 -17.95 40.94
N LYS A 613 22.13 -18.91 40.11
CA LYS A 613 21.67 -18.62 38.74
C LYS A 613 20.24 -19.01 38.54
N TRP A 614 19.54 -18.13 37.84
CA TRP A 614 18.17 -18.36 37.37
C TRP A 614 18.20 -18.92 35.95
N TYR A 615 17.42 -19.99 35.69
CA TYR A 615 17.27 -20.63 34.38
C TYR A 615 15.82 -20.51 33.93
N TYR A 616 15.62 -19.88 32.78
CA TYR A 616 14.29 -19.78 32.17
C TYR A 616 13.85 -21.11 31.62
N THR A 617 12.57 -21.41 31.76
CA THR A 617 11.95 -22.56 31.14
C THR A 617 11.62 -22.26 29.67
N TYR A 618 11.55 -23.29 28.86
CA TYR A 618 11.08 -23.23 27.49
C TYR A 618 9.76 -23.92 27.37
N ARG A 619 8.81 -23.32 26.61
CA ARG A 619 7.55 -23.94 26.27
C ARG A 619 7.53 -24.28 24.79
N PRO A 620 7.01 -25.47 24.38
CA PRO A 620 6.86 -25.80 22.98
C PRO A 620 5.72 -25.01 22.38
N ASN A 621 5.88 -24.59 21.13
CA ASN A 621 4.83 -23.98 20.33
C ASN A 621 3.99 -25.04 19.63
N GLY A 622 2.75 -24.70 19.28
CA GLY A 622 1.92 -25.54 18.43
C GLY A 622 2.51 -25.66 17.02
N TYR A 623 2.30 -26.81 16.39
CA TYR A 623 2.75 -27.09 15.03
C TYR A 623 1.75 -27.92 14.26
N ASP A 624 1.82 -27.88 12.94
CA ASP A 624 1.06 -28.77 12.05
C ASP A 624 2.02 -29.38 11.01
N SER A 625 2.26 -30.70 11.12
CA SER A 625 3.15 -31.45 10.23
C SER A 625 2.68 -31.50 8.78
N ASP A 626 1.36 -31.36 8.57
CA ASP A 626 0.70 -31.52 7.28
C ASP A 626 0.34 -30.19 6.60
N ILE A 627 0.77 -29.08 7.18
CA ILE A 627 0.53 -27.74 6.64
C ILE A 627 1.03 -27.64 5.20
N LYS A 628 0.20 -27.05 4.32
CA LYS A 628 0.44 -26.97 2.88
C LYS A 628 0.07 -25.58 2.32
N TRP A 629 0.32 -25.41 1.02
CA TRP A 629 0.00 -24.21 0.27
C TRP A 629 -1.50 -23.88 0.32
N GLU A 630 -1.84 -22.60 0.53
CA GLU A 630 -3.14 -22.11 0.05
C GLU A 630 -3.10 -22.06 -1.47
N THR A 631 -4.18 -22.49 -2.11
CA THR A 631 -4.30 -22.46 -3.57
C THR A 631 -5.50 -21.64 -3.98
N THR A 632 -5.27 -20.63 -4.85
CA THR A 632 -6.32 -19.80 -5.41
C THR A 632 -6.50 -20.11 -6.89
N GLU A 633 -7.69 -20.54 -7.28
CA GLU A 633 -8.15 -20.71 -8.65
C GLU A 633 -8.84 -19.41 -9.10
N THR A 634 -8.48 -18.89 -10.27
CA THR A 634 -9.06 -17.65 -10.78
C THR A 634 -9.57 -17.85 -12.21
N TYR A 635 -10.82 -17.46 -12.44
CA TYR A 635 -11.44 -17.32 -13.75
C TYR A 635 -11.64 -15.84 -14.03
N ASN A 636 -11.31 -15.37 -15.23
CA ASN A 636 -11.51 -13.98 -15.62
C ASN A 636 -12.02 -13.89 -17.06
N ILE A 637 -13.03 -13.06 -17.26
CA ILE A 637 -13.56 -12.68 -18.58
C ILE A 637 -13.42 -11.16 -18.69
N GLY A 638 -12.71 -10.67 -19.69
CA GLY A 638 -12.45 -9.26 -19.90
C GLY A 638 -12.79 -8.83 -21.33
N LEU A 639 -13.31 -7.61 -21.46
CA LEU A 639 -13.56 -6.94 -22.72
C LEU A 639 -12.84 -5.59 -22.71
N ASP A 640 -11.86 -5.43 -23.60
CA ASP A 640 -11.23 -4.14 -23.87
C ASP A 640 -11.95 -3.49 -25.04
N TYR A 641 -12.23 -2.19 -24.93
CA TYR A 641 -12.95 -1.44 -25.97
C TYR A 641 -12.34 -0.07 -26.26
N GLY A 642 -12.47 0.37 -27.49
CA GLY A 642 -12.04 1.68 -27.95
C GLY A 642 -12.98 2.21 -29.05
N PHE A 643 -13.38 3.47 -28.97
CA PHE A 643 -14.27 4.12 -29.91
C PHE A 643 -13.68 5.46 -30.40
N LEU A 644 -14.05 5.86 -31.64
CA LEU A 644 -13.72 7.16 -32.22
C LEU A 644 -12.21 7.45 -32.21
N ASN A 645 -11.41 6.54 -32.78
CA ASN A 645 -9.96 6.56 -32.76
C ASN A 645 -9.41 6.63 -31.33
N ASN A 646 -9.92 5.74 -30.45
CA ASN A 646 -9.57 5.66 -29.03
C ASN A 646 -9.78 6.96 -28.23
N ARG A 647 -10.69 7.84 -28.67
CA ARG A 647 -11.10 8.99 -27.86
C ARG A 647 -11.93 8.58 -26.65
N ILE A 648 -12.59 7.42 -26.69
CA ILE A 648 -13.24 6.76 -25.56
C ILE A 648 -12.71 5.34 -25.56
N TYR A 649 -12.06 4.93 -24.46
CA TYR A 649 -11.51 3.58 -24.33
C TYR A 649 -11.56 3.10 -22.88
N GLY A 650 -11.54 1.80 -22.70
CA GLY A 650 -11.59 1.23 -21.38
C GLY A 650 -11.62 -0.29 -21.38
N SER A 651 -12.02 -0.84 -20.22
CA SER A 651 -12.20 -2.28 -20.06
C SER A 651 -13.34 -2.61 -19.09
N VAL A 652 -13.90 -3.78 -19.27
CA VAL A 652 -14.83 -4.42 -18.32
C VAL A 652 -14.29 -5.82 -18.04
N ASP A 653 -14.03 -6.14 -16.79
CA ASP A 653 -13.59 -7.46 -16.36
C ASP A 653 -14.57 -8.03 -15.33
N TYR A 654 -14.96 -9.29 -15.50
CA TYR A 654 -15.61 -10.11 -14.49
C TYR A 654 -14.62 -11.18 -14.03
N TYR A 655 -14.49 -11.35 -12.73
CA TYR A 655 -13.64 -12.38 -12.17
C TYR A 655 -14.36 -13.19 -11.09
N GLN A 656 -13.95 -14.44 -10.97
CA GLN A 656 -14.29 -15.33 -9.86
C GLN A 656 -13.01 -16.01 -9.38
N ARG A 657 -12.81 -16.00 -8.07
CA ARG A 657 -11.67 -16.61 -7.38
C ARG A 657 -12.22 -17.57 -6.33
N HIS A 658 -11.62 -18.75 -6.29
CA HIS A 658 -11.90 -19.75 -5.27
C HIS A 658 -10.60 -20.13 -4.58
N THR A 659 -10.49 -19.84 -3.28
CA THR A 659 -9.29 -20.16 -2.49
C THR A 659 -9.61 -21.36 -1.59
N LYS A 660 -8.77 -22.37 -1.70
CA LYS A 660 -8.82 -23.62 -0.90
C LYS A 660 -7.66 -23.66 0.07
N ASP A 661 -7.85 -24.48 1.10
CA ASP A 661 -6.83 -24.75 2.11
C ASP A 661 -6.34 -23.46 2.78
N LEU A 662 -7.27 -22.57 3.12
CA LEU A 662 -6.98 -21.29 3.78
C LEU A 662 -6.21 -21.52 5.08
N LEU A 663 -5.11 -20.81 5.23
CA LEU A 663 -4.32 -20.77 6.45
C LEU A 663 -5.01 -19.89 7.49
N ASN A 664 -5.22 -20.45 8.68
CA ASN A 664 -5.73 -19.68 9.81
C ASN A 664 -5.19 -20.21 11.13
N THR A 665 -5.18 -19.34 12.12
CA THR A 665 -4.83 -19.69 13.50
C THR A 665 -6.11 -20.02 14.25
N ILE A 666 -6.18 -21.23 14.78
CA ILE A 666 -7.38 -21.76 15.46
C ILE A 666 -7.03 -22.33 16.83
N ASN A 667 -8.05 -22.39 17.69
CA ASN A 667 -7.98 -23.19 18.90
C ASN A 667 -8.15 -24.67 18.57
N VAL A 668 -7.37 -25.52 19.23
CA VAL A 668 -7.48 -26.98 19.14
C VAL A 668 -7.82 -27.55 20.51
N ILE A 669 -8.37 -28.74 20.52
CA ILE A 669 -8.72 -29.47 21.75
C ILE A 669 -7.46 -29.60 22.62
N SER A 670 -7.58 -29.26 23.89
CA SER A 670 -6.47 -29.34 24.85
C SER A 670 -5.89 -30.76 24.91
N GLY A 671 -4.56 -30.85 24.80
CA GLY A 671 -3.83 -32.11 24.80
C GLY A 671 -3.64 -32.76 23.43
N THR A 672 -4.23 -32.23 22.35
CA THR A 672 -4.01 -32.74 20.98
C THR A 672 -2.80 -32.16 20.30
N ASN A 673 -2.28 -31.04 20.84
CA ASN A 673 -1.05 -30.38 20.37
C ASN A 673 -0.31 -29.80 21.58
N TYR A 674 0.91 -29.33 21.40
CA TYR A 674 1.71 -28.67 22.46
C TYR A 674 1.15 -27.31 22.88
N SER A 675 0.39 -26.67 22.01
CA SER A 675 -0.34 -25.43 22.30
C SER A 675 -1.82 -25.63 22.02
N SER A 676 -2.67 -24.90 22.72
CA SER A 676 -4.11 -24.83 22.41
C SER A 676 -4.41 -24.02 21.16
N VAL A 677 -3.38 -23.39 20.54
CA VAL A 677 -3.50 -22.55 19.34
C VAL A 677 -2.48 -23.00 18.31
N ILE A 678 -2.93 -23.32 17.10
CA ILE A 678 -2.07 -23.71 15.97
C ILE A 678 -2.46 -22.95 14.70
N THR A 679 -1.51 -22.79 13.78
CA THR A 679 -1.76 -22.35 12.41
C THR A 679 -1.86 -23.58 11.52
N THR A 680 -2.99 -23.74 10.80
CA THR A 680 -3.27 -24.89 9.95
C THR A 680 -4.19 -24.50 8.78
N ASN A 681 -4.38 -25.40 7.82
CA ASN A 681 -5.27 -25.20 6.67
C ASN A 681 -6.71 -25.59 7.04
N ILE A 682 -7.65 -24.62 7.09
CA ILE A 682 -8.98 -24.90 7.64
C ILE A 682 -10.19 -24.51 6.81
N GLY A 683 -10.01 -23.79 5.69
CA GLY A 683 -11.20 -23.23 5.08
C GLY A 683 -11.13 -23.03 3.58
N GLU A 684 -12.24 -22.55 3.05
CA GLU A 684 -12.40 -22.16 1.66
C GLU A 684 -13.15 -20.81 1.57
N MET A 685 -12.83 -20.00 0.58
CA MET A 685 -13.41 -18.68 0.37
C MET A 685 -13.62 -18.40 -1.11
N ASP A 686 -14.76 -17.84 -1.45
CA ASP A 686 -15.08 -17.33 -2.78
C ASP A 686 -14.99 -15.80 -2.82
N ASN A 687 -14.42 -15.28 -3.90
CA ASN A 687 -14.42 -13.87 -4.24
C ASN A 687 -14.85 -13.69 -5.69
N LYS A 688 -15.82 -12.81 -5.94
CA LYS A 688 -16.26 -12.45 -7.28
C LYS A 688 -16.41 -10.96 -7.42
N GLY A 689 -16.26 -10.43 -8.62
CA GLY A 689 -16.41 -9.00 -8.82
C GLY A 689 -16.43 -8.57 -10.27
N VAL A 690 -16.83 -7.32 -10.44
CA VAL A 690 -16.86 -6.61 -11.73
C VAL A 690 -15.97 -5.38 -11.62
N GLU A 691 -15.07 -5.23 -12.55
CA GLU A 691 -14.20 -4.06 -12.70
C GLU A 691 -14.56 -3.33 -13.99
N PHE A 692 -14.80 -2.05 -13.91
CA PHE A 692 -15.12 -1.17 -15.04
C PHE A 692 -14.13 -0.02 -15.08
N ALA A 693 -13.54 0.26 -16.22
CA ALA A 693 -12.73 1.44 -16.47
C ALA A 693 -13.16 2.13 -17.75
N ILE A 694 -13.26 3.45 -17.71
CA ILE A 694 -13.50 4.30 -18.88
C ILE A 694 -12.56 5.48 -18.84
N ASN A 695 -11.93 5.75 -19.99
CA ASN A 695 -11.16 6.96 -20.24
C ASN A 695 -11.71 7.63 -21.47
N ALA A 696 -11.79 8.95 -21.43
CA ALA A 696 -12.30 9.75 -22.54
C ALA A 696 -11.43 10.99 -22.76
N VAL A 697 -11.33 11.39 -24.04
CA VAL A 697 -10.71 12.65 -24.47
C VAL A 697 -11.78 13.48 -25.16
N PRO A 698 -12.71 14.11 -24.37
CA PRO A 698 -13.85 14.84 -24.93
C PRO A 698 -13.42 15.98 -25.85
N VAL A 699 -12.34 16.68 -25.49
CA VAL A 699 -11.80 17.79 -26.27
C VAL A 699 -10.33 17.51 -26.59
N HIS A 700 -9.98 17.55 -27.88
CA HIS A 700 -8.61 17.49 -28.36
C HIS A 700 -8.46 18.43 -29.56
N THR A 701 -7.87 19.61 -29.32
CA THR A 701 -7.59 20.62 -30.31
C THR A 701 -6.15 21.09 -30.19
N LYS A 702 -5.66 21.92 -31.07
CA LYS A 702 -4.31 22.48 -31.00
C LYS A 702 -3.96 23.15 -29.65
N ASN A 703 -4.95 23.76 -28.99
CA ASN A 703 -4.73 24.52 -27.75
C ASN A 703 -5.35 23.87 -26.51
N TRP A 704 -6.34 23.00 -26.67
CA TRP A 704 -7.10 22.37 -25.60
C TRP A 704 -7.00 20.86 -25.67
N LYS A 705 -6.68 20.24 -24.54
CA LYS A 705 -6.84 18.80 -24.34
C LYS A 705 -7.53 18.57 -23.01
N TRP A 706 -8.66 17.89 -23.04
CA TRP A 706 -9.38 17.50 -21.84
C TRP A 706 -9.46 15.97 -21.78
N THR A 707 -8.98 15.39 -20.66
CA THR A 707 -9.05 13.94 -20.39
C THR A 707 -9.90 13.72 -19.15
N VAL A 708 -10.70 12.69 -19.15
CA VAL A 708 -11.52 12.23 -18.02
C VAL A 708 -11.34 10.72 -17.88
N GLY A 709 -11.06 10.27 -16.69
CA GLY A 709 -10.97 8.85 -16.34
C GLY A 709 -11.88 8.52 -15.15
N MET A 710 -12.54 7.38 -15.21
CA MET A 710 -13.31 6.83 -14.11
C MET A 710 -13.10 5.33 -14.05
N ASN A 711 -12.97 4.80 -12.86
CA ASN A 711 -12.99 3.36 -12.62
C ASN A 711 -13.98 3.03 -11.49
N TYR A 712 -14.63 1.90 -11.63
CA TYR A 712 -15.54 1.36 -10.64
C TYR A 712 -15.26 -0.12 -10.45
N THR A 713 -15.29 -0.57 -9.21
CA THR A 713 -15.12 -1.97 -8.85
C THR A 713 -16.21 -2.38 -7.87
N TRP A 714 -16.88 -3.47 -8.17
CA TRP A 714 -17.74 -4.16 -7.23
C TRP A 714 -17.17 -5.51 -6.87
N ASN A 715 -17.10 -5.82 -5.57
CA ASN A 715 -16.56 -7.06 -5.03
C ASN A 715 -17.54 -7.68 -4.04
N ASP A 716 -17.62 -9.00 -4.07
CA ASP A 716 -18.30 -9.79 -3.06
C ASP A 716 -17.40 -10.96 -2.65
N SER A 717 -17.29 -11.19 -1.34
CA SER A 717 -16.44 -12.22 -0.76
C SER A 717 -17.25 -13.01 0.27
N GLU A 718 -17.15 -14.35 0.26
CA GLU A 718 -17.88 -15.22 1.16
C GLU A 718 -16.97 -16.36 1.65
N ILE A 719 -17.00 -16.64 2.93
CA ILE A 719 -16.36 -17.82 3.52
C ILE A 719 -17.29 -19.00 3.30
N THR A 720 -16.89 -19.95 2.46
CA THR A 720 -17.73 -21.08 2.06
C THR A 720 -17.54 -22.31 2.96
N LYS A 721 -16.37 -22.39 3.63
CA LYS A 721 -16.05 -23.50 4.53
C LYS A 721 -15.08 -23.06 5.62
N LEU A 722 -15.30 -23.57 6.84
CA LEU A 722 -14.37 -23.48 7.97
C LEU A 722 -14.41 -24.82 8.74
N ASN A 723 -13.28 -25.48 8.85
CA ASN A 723 -13.14 -26.70 9.64
C ASN A 723 -12.65 -26.32 11.05
N VAL A 724 -13.54 -25.84 11.91
CA VAL A 724 -13.21 -25.53 13.30
C VAL A 724 -13.39 -26.82 14.13
N ILE A 725 -12.36 -27.19 14.90
CA ILE A 725 -12.34 -28.47 15.65
C ILE A 725 -13.19 -28.38 16.91
N ASP A 726 -13.54 -27.21 17.40
CA ASP A 726 -14.41 -27.04 18.56
C ASP A 726 -15.88 -27.07 18.15
N SER A 727 -16.60 -28.01 18.67
CA SER A 727 -17.89 -28.56 18.14
C SER A 727 -19.09 -27.60 18.21
N ASP A 728 -19.00 -26.47 18.93
CA ASP A 728 -20.17 -25.59 19.14
C ASP A 728 -20.07 -24.23 18.42
N ALA A 729 -18.90 -23.83 17.86
CA ALA A 729 -18.73 -22.56 17.20
C ALA A 729 -18.26 -22.74 15.75
N ASN A 730 -19.16 -22.62 14.79
CA ASN A 730 -18.83 -22.60 13.34
C ASN A 730 -18.17 -21.27 12.90
N PHE A 731 -17.42 -20.62 13.77
CA PHE A 731 -16.78 -19.33 13.48
C PHE A 731 -15.46 -19.14 14.24
N VAL A 732 -14.59 -18.28 13.72
CA VAL A 732 -13.35 -17.85 14.37
C VAL A 732 -13.49 -16.37 14.74
N GLN A 733 -13.27 -16.03 16.01
CA GLN A 733 -13.31 -14.64 16.48
C GLN A 733 -12.08 -13.88 16.01
N THR A 734 -12.29 -12.66 15.54
CA THR A 734 -11.25 -11.73 15.09
C THR A 734 -11.61 -10.26 15.45
N GLY A 735 -10.82 -9.29 15.02
CA GLY A 735 -11.10 -7.89 15.33
C GLY A 735 -10.94 -7.56 16.81
N ALA A 736 -9.73 -7.80 17.35
CA ALA A 736 -9.43 -7.55 18.75
C ALA A 736 -9.50 -6.06 19.10
N ILE A 737 -10.15 -5.76 20.24
CA ILE A 737 -10.16 -4.45 20.86
C ILE A 737 -8.99 -4.38 21.85
N SER A 738 -8.06 -3.43 21.63
CA SER A 738 -6.86 -3.28 22.45
C SER A 738 -7.20 -3.08 23.93
N GLY A 739 -6.44 -3.74 24.81
CA GLY A 739 -6.56 -3.59 26.26
C GLY A 739 -7.72 -4.33 26.91
N THR A 740 -8.67 -4.87 26.14
CA THR A 740 -9.88 -5.50 26.69
C THR A 740 -9.87 -7.03 26.63
N GLY A 741 -9.03 -7.62 25.76
CA GLY A 741 -9.09 -9.06 25.43
C GLY A 741 -10.35 -9.48 24.67
N LYS A 742 -11.19 -8.52 24.25
CA LYS A 742 -12.46 -8.74 23.54
C LYS A 742 -12.29 -8.60 22.03
N THR A 743 -13.21 -9.23 21.26
CA THR A 743 -13.26 -9.18 19.79
C THR A 743 -14.65 -8.80 19.34
N VAL A 744 -14.74 -8.08 18.22
CA VAL A 744 -16.00 -7.56 17.66
C VAL A 744 -16.28 -8.03 16.23
N GLN A 745 -15.42 -8.88 15.66
CA GLN A 745 -15.57 -9.43 14.32
C GLN A 745 -15.46 -10.96 14.33
N VAL A 746 -15.93 -11.60 13.27
CA VAL A 746 -15.84 -13.05 13.09
C VAL A 746 -15.52 -13.43 11.65
N PHE A 747 -14.88 -14.58 11.49
CA PHE A 747 -14.89 -15.38 10.27
C PHE A 747 -15.93 -16.48 10.45
N MET A 748 -16.98 -16.48 9.66
CA MET A 748 -18.14 -17.39 9.76
C MET A 748 -18.55 -17.86 8.37
N VAL A 749 -18.93 -19.13 8.24
CA VAL A 749 -19.44 -19.70 6.98
C VAL A 749 -20.72 -18.99 6.55
N GLY A 750 -20.82 -18.67 5.27
CA GLY A 750 -21.91 -17.91 4.69
C GLY A 750 -21.82 -16.39 4.91
N GLN A 751 -20.74 -15.91 5.55
CA GLN A 751 -20.52 -14.49 5.82
C GLN A 751 -19.29 -13.96 5.08
N ARG A 752 -19.25 -12.63 4.92
CA ARG A 752 -18.07 -11.93 4.43
C ARG A 752 -16.97 -11.93 5.49
N PRO A 753 -15.69 -12.00 5.12
CA PRO A 753 -14.60 -11.82 6.07
C PRO A 753 -14.77 -10.51 6.86
N TYR A 754 -14.35 -10.53 8.13
CA TYR A 754 -14.45 -9.39 9.05
C TYR A 754 -15.89 -8.88 9.25
N THR A 755 -16.88 -9.80 9.23
CA THR A 755 -18.26 -9.49 9.62
C THR A 755 -18.31 -9.16 11.12
N PHE A 756 -19.00 -8.07 11.47
CA PHE A 756 -19.14 -7.66 12.86
C PHE A 756 -20.05 -8.63 13.64
N TYR A 757 -19.63 -8.93 14.87
CA TYR A 757 -20.28 -9.85 15.79
C TYR A 757 -20.65 -9.13 17.07
N LEU A 758 -21.86 -8.58 17.10
CA LEU A 758 -22.31 -7.60 18.07
C LEU A 758 -23.71 -7.92 18.58
N ALA A 759 -24.11 -7.34 19.70
CA ALA A 759 -25.47 -7.38 20.22
C ALA A 759 -26.30 -6.24 19.62
N LYS A 760 -27.53 -6.53 19.26
CA LYS A 760 -28.44 -5.53 18.66
C LYS A 760 -29.02 -4.65 19.73
N GLN A 761 -28.70 -3.34 19.68
CA GLN A 761 -29.21 -2.35 20.61
C GLN A 761 -30.75 -2.25 20.58
N ALA A 762 -31.37 -2.19 21.77
CA ALA A 762 -32.78 -1.83 21.90
C ALA A 762 -32.94 -0.32 22.03
N TYR A 763 -34.06 0.20 21.50
CA TYR A 763 -34.41 1.62 21.55
C TYR A 763 -35.79 1.80 22.15
N ASP A 764 -35.99 2.93 22.86
CA ASP A 764 -37.31 3.32 23.35
C ASP A 764 -38.16 3.92 22.23
N ASP A 765 -39.40 4.32 22.56
CA ASP A 765 -40.37 4.86 21.60
C ASP A 765 -39.92 6.22 21.01
N ASP A 766 -39.01 6.94 21.67
CA ASP A 766 -38.43 8.20 21.20
C ASP A 766 -37.15 7.99 20.37
N GLY A 767 -36.74 6.73 20.14
CA GLY A 767 -35.55 6.35 19.41
C GLY A 767 -34.24 6.52 20.18
N LYS A 768 -34.28 6.67 21.51
CA LYS A 768 -33.10 6.72 22.37
C LYS A 768 -32.64 5.31 22.72
N PRO A 769 -31.32 5.04 22.71
CA PRO A 769 -30.81 3.71 23.05
C PRO A 769 -31.06 3.39 24.52
N MET A 770 -31.58 2.20 24.79
CA MET A 770 -31.81 1.67 26.13
C MET A 770 -30.58 0.96 26.65
N GLU A 771 -29.90 1.55 27.62
CA GLU A 771 -28.67 0.99 28.20
C GLU A 771 -28.87 -0.44 28.72
N GLY A 772 -27.94 -1.34 28.34
CA GLY A 772 -27.94 -2.73 28.80
C GLY A 772 -29.13 -3.55 28.32
N GLN A 773 -29.91 -3.06 27.35
CA GLN A 773 -31.05 -3.76 26.77
C GLN A 773 -30.80 -4.08 25.31
N TYR A 774 -31.00 -5.33 24.94
CA TYR A 774 -30.68 -5.84 23.61
C TYR A 774 -31.86 -6.61 23.02
N VAL A 775 -32.04 -6.49 21.71
CA VAL A 775 -33.03 -7.24 20.95
C VAL A 775 -32.52 -8.65 20.76
N GLN A 776 -33.26 -9.64 21.28
CA GLN A 776 -32.94 -11.05 21.18
C GLN A 776 -33.36 -11.62 19.81
N PRO A 777 -32.87 -12.83 19.39
CA PRO A 777 -33.25 -13.46 18.13
C PRO A 777 -34.75 -13.68 17.92
N ASP A 778 -35.50 -13.86 19.02
CA ASP A 778 -36.98 -13.99 18.98
C ASP A 778 -37.72 -12.66 18.93
N GLY A 779 -37.00 -11.52 18.87
CA GLY A 779 -37.55 -10.18 18.86
C GLY A 779 -37.87 -9.61 20.25
N SER A 780 -37.71 -10.36 21.34
CA SER A 780 -37.85 -9.83 22.70
C SER A 780 -36.69 -8.89 23.10
N ILE A 781 -36.94 -8.04 24.07
CA ILE A 781 -35.89 -7.17 24.64
C ILE A 781 -35.51 -7.72 26.01
N SER A 782 -34.22 -7.89 26.25
CA SER A 782 -33.67 -8.33 27.53
C SER A 782 -32.27 -7.77 27.81
N ALA A 783 -31.83 -7.87 29.06
CA ALA A 783 -30.49 -7.49 29.45
C ALA A 783 -29.41 -8.50 29.03
N THR A 784 -29.77 -9.60 28.38
CA THR A 784 -28.80 -10.60 27.90
C THR A 784 -28.08 -10.06 26.66
N GLU A 785 -26.77 -9.93 26.73
CA GLU A 785 -25.91 -9.48 25.64
C GLU A 785 -25.67 -10.61 24.62
N THR A 786 -26.70 -10.99 23.87
CA THR A 786 -26.61 -12.03 22.82
C THR A 786 -26.00 -11.42 21.56
N LYS A 787 -24.82 -11.89 21.20
CA LYS A 787 -24.12 -11.46 19.98
C LYS A 787 -24.53 -12.30 18.78
N TYR A 788 -24.56 -11.68 17.62
CA TYR A 788 -24.86 -12.31 16.34
C TYR A 788 -24.03 -11.68 15.22
N ALA A 789 -23.86 -12.39 14.10
CA ALA A 789 -23.29 -11.83 12.90
C ALA A 789 -24.26 -10.81 12.30
N THR A 790 -23.79 -9.58 12.14
CA THR A 790 -24.64 -8.44 11.75
C THR A 790 -24.91 -8.32 10.26
N ASP A 791 -24.39 -9.22 9.41
CA ASP A 791 -24.31 -9.12 7.93
C ASP A 791 -23.58 -7.85 7.44
N LYS A 792 -22.90 -7.13 8.33
CA LYS A 792 -22.13 -5.91 8.07
C LYS A 792 -20.65 -6.22 8.23
N SER A 793 -19.85 -5.92 7.20
CA SER A 793 -18.40 -6.20 7.18
C SER A 793 -17.60 -4.90 7.12
N ALA A 794 -16.35 -4.96 7.62
CA ALA A 794 -15.37 -3.90 7.46
C ALA A 794 -14.95 -3.68 5.99
N LEU A 795 -15.05 -4.71 5.15
CA LEU A 795 -14.60 -4.64 3.77
C LEU A 795 -15.63 -3.93 2.88
N PRO A 796 -15.22 -2.89 2.12
CA PRO A 796 -16.08 -2.27 1.12
C PRO A 796 -16.54 -3.26 0.04
N THR A 797 -17.77 -3.10 -0.42
CA THR A 797 -18.30 -3.81 -1.59
C THR A 797 -18.01 -3.08 -2.89
N SER A 798 -17.81 -1.77 -2.83
CA SER A 798 -17.61 -0.97 -4.04
C SER A 798 -16.52 0.07 -3.84
N TYR A 799 -15.74 0.28 -4.90
CA TYR A 799 -14.71 1.30 -5.00
C TYR A 799 -14.95 2.15 -6.24
N LEU A 800 -14.72 3.45 -6.11
CA LEU A 800 -14.81 4.42 -7.21
C LEU A 800 -13.52 5.22 -7.26
N GLY A 801 -12.94 5.36 -8.46
CA GLY A 801 -11.84 6.28 -8.73
C GLY A 801 -12.24 7.23 -9.84
N PHE A 802 -11.89 8.49 -9.70
CA PHE A 802 -12.14 9.54 -10.67
C PHE A 802 -10.93 10.43 -10.88
N ASN A 803 -10.66 10.81 -12.11
CA ASN A 803 -9.66 11.80 -12.44
C ASN A 803 -10.04 12.60 -13.68
N THR A 804 -9.66 13.87 -13.71
CA THR A 804 -9.80 14.72 -14.88
C THR A 804 -8.61 15.65 -15.00
N GLN A 805 -8.16 15.90 -16.23
CA GLN A 805 -7.09 16.85 -16.52
C GLN A 805 -7.48 17.69 -17.74
N LEU A 806 -7.37 18.99 -17.58
CA LEU A 806 -7.58 19.98 -18.63
C LEU A 806 -6.27 20.72 -18.92
N THR A 807 -5.82 20.67 -20.17
CA THR A 807 -4.63 21.39 -20.61
C THR A 807 -5.06 22.49 -21.60
N TYR A 808 -4.60 23.72 -21.37
CA TYR A 808 -4.77 24.83 -22.28
C TYR A 808 -3.43 25.49 -22.55
N LYS A 809 -2.87 25.29 -23.74
CA LYS A 809 -1.51 25.73 -24.09
C LYS A 809 -0.50 25.27 -23.03
N ASN A 810 0.04 26.21 -22.26
CA ASN A 810 1.03 25.95 -21.21
C ASN A 810 0.43 25.74 -19.81
N TRP A 811 -0.89 25.89 -19.65
CA TRP A 811 -1.59 25.65 -18.41
C TRP A 811 -2.08 24.22 -18.34
N ASP A 812 -2.02 23.61 -17.17
CA ASP A 812 -2.67 22.34 -16.85
C ASP A 812 -3.42 22.43 -15.52
N PHE A 813 -4.63 21.87 -15.48
CA PHE A 813 -5.48 21.78 -14.31
C PHE A 813 -5.90 20.33 -14.15
N ALA A 814 -5.80 19.78 -12.93
CA ALA A 814 -6.19 18.41 -12.65
C ALA A 814 -6.95 18.27 -11.33
N ILE A 815 -7.91 17.34 -11.31
CA ILE A 815 -8.66 16.91 -10.12
C ILE A 815 -8.60 15.38 -10.09
N SER A 816 -8.44 14.81 -8.91
CA SER A 816 -8.61 13.37 -8.67
C SER A 816 -9.32 13.11 -7.35
N GLY A 817 -10.00 11.98 -7.28
CA GLY A 817 -10.72 11.55 -6.09
C GLY A 817 -11.01 10.07 -6.11
N HIS A 818 -11.32 9.53 -4.93
CA HIS A 818 -11.73 8.15 -4.77
C HIS A 818 -12.80 7.99 -3.69
N GLY A 819 -13.44 6.84 -3.65
CA GLY A 819 -14.43 6.51 -2.65
C GLY A 819 -14.56 5.01 -2.43
N ALA A 820 -15.04 4.64 -1.25
CA ALA A 820 -15.38 3.28 -0.87
C ALA A 820 -16.78 3.24 -0.24
N PHE A 821 -17.54 2.18 -0.56
CA PHE A 821 -18.94 2.07 -0.18
C PHE A 821 -19.27 0.63 0.24
N GLY A 822 -20.28 0.49 1.11
CA GLY A 822 -20.80 -0.79 1.58
C GLY A 822 -19.98 -1.41 2.72
N ASN A 823 -19.04 -0.65 3.29
CA ASN A 823 -18.30 -1.03 4.49
C ASN A 823 -18.89 -0.36 5.74
N TYR A 824 -18.58 -0.94 6.89
CA TYR A 824 -18.92 -0.43 8.19
C TYR A 824 -17.66 -0.26 9.05
N VAL A 825 -17.72 0.67 9.99
CA VAL A 825 -16.68 0.96 10.96
C VAL A 825 -17.28 0.88 12.35
N TYR A 826 -16.66 0.10 13.22
CA TYR A 826 -16.94 0.10 14.63
C TYR A 826 -16.15 1.22 15.29
N ASN A 827 -16.87 2.25 15.76
CA ASN A 827 -16.30 3.43 16.41
C ASN A 827 -15.93 3.10 17.85
N TYR A 828 -14.74 2.50 18.04
CA TYR A 828 -14.27 2.10 19.35
C TYR A 828 -13.92 3.33 20.23
N VAL A 829 -13.47 4.43 19.62
CA VAL A 829 -13.21 5.69 20.36
C VAL A 829 -14.45 6.16 21.10
N ALA A 830 -15.64 5.99 20.50
CA ALA A 830 -16.90 6.30 21.13
C ALA A 830 -17.40 5.18 22.06
N ALA A 831 -17.19 3.91 21.69
CA ALA A 831 -17.66 2.74 22.46
C ALA A 831 -16.92 2.54 23.78
N ASP A 832 -15.68 3.01 23.85
CA ASP A 832 -14.85 2.96 25.05
C ASP A 832 -15.20 4.05 26.08
N GLN A 833 -16.08 4.99 25.73
CA GLN A 833 -16.50 6.10 26.59
C GLN A 833 -17.96 5.95 27.02
N TYR A 834 -18.23 6.27 28.27
CA TYR A 834 -19.56 6.27 28.90
C TYR A 834 -19.62 7.37 29.97
N VAL A 835 -20.82 7.75 30.42
CA VAL A 835 -21.01 8.89 31.33
C VAL A 835 -20.20 8.74 32.59
N GLN A 836 -20.22 7.55 33.22
CA GLN A 836 -19.45 7.34 34.47
C GLN A 836 -17.93 7.27 34.24
N SER A 837 -17.44 7.14 32.99
CA SER A 837 -15.99 7.15 32.71
C SER A 837 -15.33 8.50 32.94
N VAL A 838 -16.11 9.55 33.18
CA VAL A 838 -15.56 10.88 33.53
C VAL A 838 -14.84 10.91 34.87
N TYR A 839 -15.13 9.94 35.74
CA TYR A 839 -14.52 9.83 37.06
C TYR A 839 -14.17 8.37 37.35
N SER A 840 -12.96 8.10 37.75
CA SER A 840 -12.55 6.79 38.23
C SER A 840 -12.58 6.67 39.72
N ASP A 841 -12.72 5.44 40.25
CA ASP A 841 -12.62 5.12 41.69
C ASP A 841 -11.26 5.49 42.28
N GLN A 842 -10.26 5.73 41.46
CA GLN A 842 -8.93 6.20 41.86
C GLN A 842 -8.90 7.72 42.12
N GLY A 843 -9.92 8.48 41.70
CA GLY A 843 -10.04 9.92 41.90
C GLY A 843 -9.52 10.77 40.73
N ASN A 844 -9.19 10.17 39.59
CA ASN A 844 -8.82 10.92 38.38
C ASN A 844 -10.03 11.14 37.48
N PHE A 845 -9.95 12.18 36.66
CA PHE A 845 -10.98 12.56 35.70
C PHE A 845 -10.55 12.30 34.23
N SER A 846 -11.53 11.95 33.41
CA SER A 846 -11.36 11.81 31.98
C SER A 846 -12.42 12.59 31.23
N ASN A 847 -12.04 13.34 30.19
CA ASN A 847 -12.98 13.97 29.28
C ASN A 847 -13.69 12.91 28.41
N ILE A 848 -14.83 13.30 27.86
CA ILE A 848 -15.64 12.45 26.96
C ILE A 848 -16.07 13.21 25.72
N LEU A 849 -16.42 12.47 24.68
CA LEU A 849 -17.07 13.02 23.50
C LEU A 849 -18.45 13.57 23.85
N ARG A 850 -18.86 14.67 23.23
CA ARG A 850 -20.21 15.26 23.41
C ARG A 850 -21.31 14.23 23.10
N ARG A 851 -21.14 13.41 22.05
CA ARG A 851 -22.08 12.32 21.73
C ARG A 851 -22.24 11.27 22.84
N THR A 852 -21.20 11.04 23.66
CA THR A 852 -21.28 10.13 24.81
C THR A 852 -22.22 10.70 25.89
N LYS A 853 -22.12 12.01 26.16
CA LYS A 853 -23.08 12.70 27.00
C LYS A 853 -24.49 12.59 26.46
N ASP A 854 -24.68 12.80 25.15
CA ASP A 854 -25.99 12.80 24.49
C ASP A 854 -26.63 11.39 24.46
N SER A 855 -25.85 10.32 24.30
CA SER A 855 -26.33 8.94 24.38
C SER A 855 -26.89 8.58 25.75
N GLY A 856 -26.33 9.16 26.81
CA GLY A 856 -26.69 8.94 28.19
C GLY A 856 -26.31 7.60 28.77
N PHE A 857 -25.52 6.78 28.07
CA PHE A 857 -25.01 5.50 28.59
C PHE A 857 -24.16 5.74 29.82
N GLN A 858 -24.60 5.20 30.97
CA GLN A 858 -23.89 5.32 32.26
C GLN A 858 -22.71 4.37 32.31
N ASN A 859 -22.83 3.16 31.66
CA ASN A 859 -21.83 2.11 31.69
C ASN A 859 -21.39 1.75 30.26
N GLN A 860 -20.22 1.15 30.14
CA GLN A 860 -19.64 0.75 28.87
C GLN A 860 -20.51 -0.30 28.14
N GLN A 861 -20.78 -0.08 26.87
CA GLN A 861 -21.61 -0.93 25.99
C GLN A 861 -20.80 -1.49 24.83
N LEU A 862 -19.67 -2.17 25.11
CA LEU A 862 -18.68 -2.56 24.10
C LEU A 862 -19.19 -3.46 22.98
N TYR A 863 -20.22 -4.24 23.21
CA TYR A 863 -20.74 -5.13 22.18
C TYR A 863 -22.00 -4.58 21.47
N SER A 864 -22.43 -3.37 21.81
CA SER A 864 -23.60 -2.76 21.18
C SER A 864 -23.33 -2.38 19.72
N ASP A 865 -24.23 -2.73 18.82
CA ASP A 865 -24.21 -2.29 17.40
C ASP A 865 -24.57 -0.80 17.24
N TYR A 866 -24.88 -0.08 18.32
CA TYR A 866 -25.02 1.38 18.35
C TYR A 866 -23.77 2.09 17.83
N PHE A 867 -22.60 1.53 18.08
CA PHE A 867 -21.31 2.09 17.66
C PHE A 867 -20.85 1.60 16.26
N LEU A 868 -21.68 0.80 15.57
CA LEU A 868 -21.38 0.32 14.24
C LEU A 868 -21.95 1.28 13.18
N GLU A 869 -21.10 2.10 12.61
CA GLU A 869 -21.46 3.17 11.68
C GLU A 869 -21.14 2.80 10.23
N LYS A 870 -21.82 3.47 9.26
CA LYS A 870 -21.47 3.34 7.85
C LYS A 870 -20.13 4.01 7.58
N GLY A 871 -19.17 3.26 7.02
CA GLY A 871 -17.85 3.74 6.60
C GLY A 871 -17.80 4.28 5.17
N ASN A 872 -18.95 4.53 4.54
CA ASN A 872 -19.04 5.05 3.17
C ASN A 872 -18.41 6.44 3.07
N PHE A 873 -17.58 6.65 2.06
CA PHE A 873 -17.05 7.99 1.78
C PHE A 873 -16.75 8.22 0.31
N PHE A 874 -16.68 9.50 -0.06
CA PHE A 874 -16.02 9.97 -1.27
C PHE A 874 -15.09 11.12 -0.92
N ARG A 875 -13.82 11.04 -1.37
CA ARG A 875 -12.77 12.02 -1.10
C ARG A 875 -12.29 12.66 -2.38
N ILE A 876 -12.18 13.99 -2.39
CA ILE A 876 -11.41 14.72 -3.38
C ILE A 876 -9.95 14.73 -2.90
N ASP A 877 -9.12 13.90 -3.54
CA ASP A 877 -7.75 13.66 -3.10
C ASP A 877 -6.83 14.81 -3.44
N ASN A 878 -6.95 15.34 -4.66
CA ASN A 878 -6.04 16.35 -5.16
C ASN A 878 -6.71 17.29 -6.16
N ILE A 879 -6.38 18.58 -6.04
CA ILE A 879 -6.61 19.62 -7.05
C ILE A 879 -5.27 20.28 -7.33
N SER A 880 -4.90 20.42 -8.60
CA SER A 880 -3.64 21.10 -8.98
C SER A 880 -3.80 21.99 -10.19
N LEU A 881 -3.03 23.10 -10.20
CA LEU A 881 -2.93 24.04 -11.31
C LEU A 881 -1.44 24.26 -11.62
N GLY A 882 -1.05 23.98 -12.87
CA GLY A 882 0.32 24.11 -13.34
C GLY A 882 0.47 25.06 -14.52
N TYR A 883 1.65 25.68 -14.63
CA TYR A 883 2.07 26.45 -15.80
C TYR A 883 3.48 26.07 -16.20
N THR A 884 3.69 25.79 -17.49
CA THR A 884 4.99 25.40 -18.05
C THR A 884 5.59 26.51 -18.89
N PHE A 885 6.72 27.06 -18.46
CA PHE A 885 7.58 27.96 -19.23
C PHE A 885 8.44 27.10 -20.16
N GLN A 886 8.33 27.32 -21.46
CA GLN A 886 9.11 26.63 -22.49
C GLN A 886 10.30 27.45 -22.93
N LYS A 887 11.44 26.81 -23.32
CA LYS A 887 12.60 27.44 -23.95
C LYS A 887 13.21 28.58 -23.14
N LEU A 888 13.42 28.37 -21.83
CA LEU A 888 13.97 29.40 -20.93
C LEU A 888 15.38 29.87 -21.34
N TRP A 889 16.28 28.94 -21.63
CA TRP A 889 17.68 29.22 -21.96
C TRP A 889 18.07 28.57 -23.31
N ASN A 890 17.47 27.48 -23.67
CA ASN A 890 17.70 26.78 -24.92
C ASN A 890 16.40 26.08 -25.37
N SER A 891 16.40 25.46 -26.55
CA SER A 891 15.23 24.83 -27.14
C SER A 891 14.68 23.63 -26.31
N SER A 892 15.50 23.05 -25.42
CA SER A 892 15.16 21.90 -24.59
C SER A 892 14.85 22.23 -23.13
N SER A 893 15.11 23.49 -22.68
CA SER A 893 14.89 23.89 -21.30
C SER A 893 13.43 24.24 -21.01
N SER A 894 12.91 23.77 -19.88
CA SER A 894 11.55 24.07 -19.41
C SER A 894 11.49 24.15 -17.90
N LEU A 895 10.66 25.06 -17.39
CA LEU A 895 10.31 25.18 -15.97
C LEU A 895 8.79 25.03 -15.83
N ARG A 896 8.35 24.05 -15.07
CA ARG A 896 6.94 23.92 -14.69
C ARG A 896 6.76 24.28 -13.22
N LEU A 897 5.87 25.24 -12.95
CA LEU A 897 5.43 25.60 -11.62
C LEU A 897 4.03 25.01 -11.40
N THR A 898 3.79 24.43 -10.21
CA THR A 898 2.50 23.84 -9.88
C THR A 898 2.10 24.22 -8.46
N PHE A 899 0.88 24.71 -8.30
CA PHE A 899 0.20 24.81 -7.02
C PHE A 899 -0.76 23.62 -6.87
N GLY A 900 -0.77 22.99 -5.68
CA GLY A 900 -1.61 21.83 -5.40
C GLY A 900 -2.22 21.87 -4.01
N VAL A 901 -3.39 21.26 -3.87
CA VAL A 901 -4.04 21.00 -2.57
C VAL A 901 -4.39 19.52 -2.52
N GLN A 902 -3.99 18.84 -1.45
CA GLN A 902 -4.32 17.43 -1.19
C GLN A 902 -5.25 17.28 -0.01
N ASN A 903 -5.99 16.17 0.02
CA ASN A 903 -7.03 15.90 1.00
C ASN A 903 -8.00 17.09 1.09
N VAL A 904 -8.58 17.44 -0.08
CA VAL A 904 -9.35 18.68 -0.27
C VAL A 904 -10.65 18.64 0.51
N ALA A 905 -11.41 17.54 0.40
CA ALA A 905 -12.66 17.32 1.10
C ALA A 905 -12.99 15.83 1.17
N THR A 906 -13.58 15.40 2.29
CA THR A 906 -14.14 14.06 2.48
C THR A 906 -15.64 14.18 2.75
N PHE A 907 -16.45 13.48 1.98
CA PHE A 907 -17.92 13.40 2.13
C PHE A 907 -18.25 12.05 2.75
N THR A 908 -18.73 12.06 3.99
CA THR A 908 -19.05 10.85 4.75
C THR A 908 -20.17 11.14 5.77
N SER A 909 -20.83 10.09 6.24
CA SER A 909 -21.70 10.12 7.41
C SER A 909 -21.07 9.53 8.67
N TYR A 910 -19.81 9.09 8.56
CA TYR A 910 -19.06 8.57 9.70
C TYR A 910 -18.73 9.70 10.68
N SER A 911 -18.87 9.44 12.00
CA SER A 911 -18.71 10.45 13.03
C SER A 911 -17.31 10.56 13.64
N GLY A 912 -16.39 9.65 13.26
CA GLY A 912 -14.97 9.72 13.65
C GLY A 912 -14.15 10.58 12.69
N ILE A 913 -12.84 10.71 12.94
CA ILE A 913 -11.93 11.58 12.19
C ILE A 913 -11.77 11.14 10.72
N ASP A 914 -11.68 9.84 10.45
CA ASP A 914 -11.48 9.31 9.09
C ASP A 914 -12.26 8.01 8.91
N PRO A 915 -13.16 7.91 7.89
CA PRO A 915 -13.90 6.68 7.61
C PRO A 915 -13.05 5.60 6.94
N GLU A 916 -11.86 5.94 6.43
CA GLU A 916 -11.02 5.03 5.66
C GLU A 916 -10.10 4.22 6.59
N ILE A 917 -10.70 3.27 7.33
CA ILE A 917 -10.04 2.38 8.27
C ILE A 917 -10.13 0.95 7.76
N TYR A 918 -8.98 0.38 7.33
CA TYR A 918 -8.95 -0.96 6.73
C TYR A 918 -9.44 -2.07 7.68
N SER A 919 -9.09 -2.00 8.97
CA SER A 919 -9.56 -2.98 9.97
C SER A 919 -11.06 -2.89 10.26
N GLY A 920 -11.69 -1.76 9.91
CA GLY A 920 -13.06 -1.44 10.30
C GLY A 920 -13.25 -1.15 11.79
N ILE A 921 -12.17 -1.02 12.56
CA ILE A 921 -12.22 -0.69 14.00
C ILE A 921 -11.42 0.59 14.22
N ASP A 922 -12.13 1.67 14.57
CA ASP A 922 -11.53 2.97 14.87
C ASP A 922 -11.04 2.97 16.33
N LYS A 923 -9.74 2.80 16.49
CA LYS A 923 -9.09 2.78 17.82
C LYS A 923 -8.40 4.10 18.13
N GLU A 924 -7.60 4.55 17.19
CA GLU A 924 -6.70 5.69 17.33
C GLU A 924 -6.36 6.13 15.90
N VAL A 925 -6.74 7.32 15.52
CA VAL A 925 -6.47 7.81 14.17
C VAL A 925 -5.62 9.07 14.23
N TYR A 926 -4.39 8.95 13.74
CA TYR A 926 -3.59 10.14 13.41
C TYR A 926 -4.27 10.85 12.23
N PRO A 927 -4.76 12.11 12.39
CA PRO A 927 -5.57 12.76 11.38
C PRO A 927 -4.80 12.98 10.07
N ARG A 928 -5.45 12.71 8.93
CA ARG A 928 -4.87 13.01 7.63
C ARG A 928 -4.88 14.51 7.39
N PRO A 929 -3.70 15.13 7.14
CA PRO A 929 -3.62 16.57 6.95
C PRO A 929 -4.18 17.00 5.60
N ARG A 930 -4.70 18.23 5.52
CA ARG A 930 -4.81 18.95 4.25
C ARG A 930 -3.47 19.57 3.93
N VAL A 931 -2.97 19.32 2.70
CA VAL A 931 -1.63 19.76 2.30
C VAL A 931 -1.73 20.75 1.15
N PHE A 932 -1.20 21.93 1.37
CA PHE A 932 -0.97 22.95 0.33
C PHE A 932 0.46 22.84 -0.16
N SER A 933 0.67 22.76 -1.47
CA SER A 933 2.00 22.55 -2.04
C SER A 933 2.31 23.50 -3.19
N LEU A 934 3.58 23.92 -3.26
CA LEU A 934 4.15 24.65 -4.39
C LEU A 934 5.35 23.86 -4.92
N SER A 935 5.25 23.44 -6.18
CA SER A 935 6.29 22.63 -6.83
C SER A 935 6.91 23.36 -8.00
N ALA A 936 8.20 23.15 -8.20
CA ALA A 936 8.94 23.60 -9.39
C ALA A 936 9.70 22.40 -9.99
N ASN A 937 9.56 22.20 -11.30
CA ASN A 937 10.29 21.19 -12.06
C ASN A 937 11.04 21.83 -13.21
N LEU A 938 12.37 21.74 -13.18
CA LEU A 938 13.29 22.32 -14.15
C LEU A 938 13.98 21.23 -14.95
N ASN A 939 13.86 21.28 -16.27
CA ASN A 939 14.56 20.41 -17.23
C ASN A 939 15.53 21.24 -18.06
N PHE A 940 16.75 20.78 -18.25
CA PHE A 940 17.76 21.48 -19.06
C PHE A 940 18.91 20.56 -19.54
#